data_dc1476a07523e7402fcf8cafe26c346c
#
_entry.id   dc1476a07523e7402fcf8cafe26c346c
#
_cell.length_a   1.000
_cell.length_b   1.000
_cell.length_c   1.000
_cell.angle_alpha   90.00
_cell.angle_beta   90.00
_cell.angle_gamma   90.00
#
_symmetry.space_group_name_H-M   'P 1'
#
loop_
_entity.id
_entity.type
_entity.pdbx_description
1 polymer ?
#
loop_
_entity_poly.entity_id
_entity_poly.type
_entity_poly.pdbx_seq_one_letter_code
_entity_poly.pdbx_strand_id
1 'polypeptide(L)'
;MKRQFSFIIACLLFVSVLLPGSALASGNETDVDAILSGMTLEQKVGQMMAVAFRVWKVVPTEEEATVENVERQEPEAVSVTELNQQIRDCLAKYQFGSVILFAENCRDAEQTLRLVQDMQAANQAGGGIPMLVSIDQEGGSVARLGFGTSGPGNMALTATGDPENAAAMAAVYGEELKLLGIHADYAPVLDVNNNPNNPVIGVRSFSDDPETVSKYGTAFVRGLHDAGVISTLKHFPGHGNTSTDSHTGLPLIDGTYEALKAVELVPFQAAIDAGADMVMTAHIQYPQIETETYTSKSTGEEIFLPATMSRTVLTDILRVDMGFEGVIVTDALEMAAISANFTDEDMILLPIHAGVDMLMLPMMYDTVSFQRMQDMTDLAVQLVREGKISEERIDESVRRILTLKQKYGLLEQKDFTVTEEMVNAAVSGVGSEENRQIAWEIAEKGLTLVKNESSAFPISLKPGEKTLILFADSCASRAGYGELATQMLEEKQALPEGAQIVVTKSTRENEDLCVLAALGADHVILVHRVYAAACLDPSTEDGFSSATFDKIIDALHAKGKTAIVVSCQLPYDAARFPEADAMLLTYGSSVMRAVPPADGAGSAYVPNLAAAICACFGQGEANGKLPVKIPEINENYQITDQILYQ
;
A
#
# COMPACT_ATOMS: atom_id res chain seq x y z
N MET A 1 24.87 -3.77 -48.78
CA MET A 1 26.07 -4.00 -47.97
C MET A 1 25.60 -4.31 -46.52
N LYS A 2 25.75 -5.56 -46.10
CA LYS A 2 25.32 -6.04 -44.80
C LYS A 2 26.29 -5.49 -43.74
N ARG A 3 25.80 -4.80 -42.69
CA ARG A 3 26.56 -4.57 -41.47
C ARG A 3 25.89 -5.41 -40.39
N GLN A 4 26.62 -6.44 -40.01
CA GLN A 4 26.37 -7.26 -38.83
C GLN A 4 26.75 -6.46 -37.57
N PHE A 5 25.84 -6.30 -36.66
CA PHE A 5 26.16 -5.90 -35.29
C PHE A 5 26.45 -7.17 -34.47
N SER A 6 27.70 -7.31 -34.06
CA SER A 6 28.15 -8.35 -33.17
C SER A 6 27.74 -8.00 -31.73
N PHE A 7 26.95 -8.86 -31.13
CA PHE A 7 26.77 -8.90 -29.68
C PHE A 7 28.08 -9.38 -29.03
N ILE A 8 28.68 -8.56 -28.19
CA ILE A 8 29.78 -8.95 -27.31
C ILE A 8 29.13 -9.41 -26.00
N ILE A 9 29.02 -10.73 -25.84
CA ILE A 9 28.71 -11.36 -24.56
C ILE A 9 30.00 -11.30 -23.74
N ALA A 10 30.04 -10.47 -22.70
CA ALA A 10 31.10 -10.49 -21.71
C ALA A 10 30.82 -11.61 -20.72
N CYS A 11 31.40 -12.81 -20.96
CA CYS A 11 31.48 -13.85 -19.96
C CYS A 11 32.46 -13.40 -18.87
N LEU A 12 31.95 -12.97 -17.73
CA LEU A 12 32.73 -12.85 -16.49
C LEU A 12 33.00 -14.25 -15.96
N LEU A 13 34.26 -14.71 -16.18
CA LEU A 13 34.81 -15.89 -15.54
C LEU A 13 34.97 -15.61 -14.04
N PHE A 14 34.09 -16.19 -13.22
CA PHE A 14 34.32 -16.31 -11.79
C PHE A 14 35.54 -17.26 -11.58
N VAL A 15 36.65 -16.66 -11.28
CA VAL A 15 37.79 -17.40 -10.70
C VAL A 15 37.46 -17.60 -9.23
N SER A 16 37.01 -18.80 -8.88
CA SER A 16 36.89 -19.24 -7.51
C SER A 16 38.29 -19.39 -6.90
N VAL A 17 38.76 -18.33 -6.26
CA VAL A 17 39.90 -18.43 -5.35
C VAL A 17 39.40 -19.13 -4.09
N LEU A 18 39.75 -20.40 -3.92
CA LEU A 18 39.62 -21.09 -2.65
C LEU A 18 40.56 -20.42 -1.63
N LEU A 19 40.04 -19.48 -0.87
CA LEU A 19 40.68 -19.04 0.35
C LEU A 19 40.44 -20.10 1.43
N PRO A 20 41.50 -20.50 2.19
CA PRO A 20 41.33 -21.44 3.28
C PRO A 20 40.40 -20.82 4.31
N GLY A 21 39.46 -21.63 4.81
CA GLY A 21 38.43 -21.22 5.75
C GLY A 21 38.97 -20.33 6.87
N SER A 22 38.62 -19.05 6.78
CA SER A 22 38.59 -18.20 7.95
C SER A 22 37.47 -18.76 8.83
N ALA A 23 37.84 -19.37 9.95
CA ALA A 23 36.92 -19.56 11.04
C ALA A 23 36.21 -18.22 11.25
N LEU A 24 34.91 -18.15 10.97
CA LEU A 24 34.08 -17.10 11.45
C LEU A 24 34.34 -17.00 12.94
N ALA A 25 35.02 -15.93 13.36
CA ALA A 25 35.07 -15.60 14.76
C ALA A 25 33.61 -15.62 15.23
N SER A 26 33.31 -16.47 16.21
CA SER A 26 32.07 -16.40 16.98
C SER A 26 32.11 -15.05 17.70
N GLY A 27 31.65 -14.02 17.01
CA GLY A 27 31.19 -12.82 17.68
C GLY A 27 30.13 -13.30 18.67
N ASN A 28 30.20 -12.87 19.92
CA ASN A 28 29.15 -13.16 20.89
C ASN A 28 27.82 -12.78 20.25
N GLU A 29 27.04 -13.76 19.85
CA GLU A 29 25.69 -13.58 19.41
C GLU A 29 24.96 -12.86 20.56
N THR A 30 24.32 -11.75 20.29
CA THR A 30 23.68 -10.93 21.35
C THR A 30 22.60 -11.82 21.99
N ASP A 31 22.74 -12.11 23.27
CA ASP A 31 21.84 -13.02 23.99
C ASP A 31 20.51 -12.31 24.29
N VAL A 32 19.47 -12.64 23.52
CA VAL A 32 18.12 -12.11 23.65
C VAL A 32 17.57 -12.34 25.07
N ASP A 33 17.81 -13.50 25.66
CA ASP A 33 17.35 -13.80 27.02
C ASP A 33 18.07 -12.96 28.09
N ALA A 34 19.35 -12.65 27.87
CA ALA A 34 20.09 -11.74 28.75
C ALA A 34 19.55 -10.31 28.66
N ILE A 35 19.23 -9.82 27.44
CA ILE A 35 18.60 -8.51 27.27
C ILE A 35 17.24 -8.50 27.99
N LEU A 36 16.38 -9.45 27.68
CA LEU A 36 15.02 -9.55 28.21
C LEU A 36 15.01 -9.57 29.75
N SER A 37 15.90 -10.35 30.37
CA SER A 37 16.00 -10.45 31.82
C SER A 37 16.52 -9.17 32.50
N GLY A 38 17.20 -8.30 31.74
CA GLY A 38 17.69 -6.99 32.21
C GLY A 38 16.68 -5.87 32.07
N MET A 39 15.56 -6.08 31.37
CA MET A 39 14.55 -5.04 31.10
C MET A 39 13.60 -4.84 32.28
N THR A 40 13.20 -3.59 32.53
CA THR A 40 12.07 -3.27 33.43
C THR A 40 10.75 -3.59 32.74
N LEU A 41 9.64 -3.69 33.52
CA LEU A 41 8.31 -3.88 32.97
C LEU A 41 7.94 -2.77 31.97
N GLU A 42 8.25 -1.50 32.27
CA GLU A 42 7.97 -0.37 31.39
C GLU A 42 8.70 -0.49 30.05
N GLN A 43 9.96 -0.93 30.08
CA GLN A 43 10.74 -1.18 28.87
C GLN A 43 10.17 -2.33 28.05
N LYS A 44 9.75 -3.41 28.69
CA LYS A 44 9.10 -4.55 28.04
C LYS A 44 7.79 -4.13 27.36
N VAL A 45 6.93 -3.43 28.09
CA VAL A 45 5.67 -2.90 27.53
C VAL A 45 5.97 -1.91 26.39
N GLY A 46 6.93 -1.01 26.55
CA GLY A 46 7.36 -0.11 25.47
C GLY A 46 7.73 -0.85 24.18
N GLN A 47 8.43 -2.00 24.28
CA GLN A 47 8.77 -2.80 23.10
C GLN A 47 7.55 -3.39 22.38
N MET A 48 6.43 -3.58 23.07
CA MET A 48 5.19 -4.06 22.47
C MET A 48 4.37 -2.94 21.79
N MET A 49 4.80 -1.69 21.85
CA MET A 49 4.07 -0.55 21.28
C MET A 49 4.65 -0.14 19.93
N ALA A 50 3.79 -0.08 18.91
CA ALA A 50 4.04 0.54 17.62
C ALA A 50 3.28 1.87 17.56
N VAL A 51 4.00 2.99 17.41
CA VAL A 51 3.43 4.34 17.49
C VAL A 51 3.63 5.12 16.20
N ALA A 52 2.88 6.20 16.01
CA ALA A 52 3.07 7.12 14.89
C ALA A 52 3.03 8.57 15.36
N PHE A 53 3.88 9.41 14.76
CA PHE A 53 3.92 10.84 15.00
C PHE A 53 3.66 11.56 13.66
N ARG A 54 2.40 11.67 13.24
CA ARG A 54 2.06 12.17 11.88
C ARG A 54 2.04 13.69 11.80
N VAL A 55 1.23 14.32 12.66
CA VAL A 55 0.95 15.75 12.60
C VAL A 55 0.99 16.33 14.00
N TRP A 56 1.62 17.49 14.17
CA TRP A 56 1.60 18.26 15.40
C TRP A 56 0.59 19.40 15.28
N LYS A 57 -0.52 19.28 16.01
CA LYS A 57 -1.54 20.32 16.15
C LYS A 57 -1.79 20.55 17.64
N VAL A 58 -1.52 21.74 18.13
CA VAL A 58 -1.78 22.08 19.53
C VAL A 58 -3.27 22.33 19.72
N VAL A 59 -3.96 21.45 20.45
CA VAL A 59 -5.35 21.66 20.84
C VAL A 59 -5.37 22.32 22.20
N PRO A 60 -5.99 23.52 22.37
CA PRO A 60 -6.07 24.21 23.64
C PRO A 60 -6.82 23.36 24.69
N THR A 61 -6.37 23.39 25.93
CA THR A 61 -7.07 22.78 27.05
C THR A 61 -8.42 23.47 27.33
N GLU A 62 -9.35 22.81 28.04
CA GLU A 62 -10.64 23.40 28.40
C GLU A 62 -10.49 24.73 29.18
N GLU A 63 -9.46 24.83 30.02
CA GLU A 63 -9.17 26.07 30.78
C GLU A 63 -8.71 27.21 29.86
N GLU A 64 -7.86 26.93 28.88
CA GLU A 64 -7.45 27.90 27.85
C GLU A 64 -8.60 28.24 26.89
N ALA A 65 -9.56 27.32 26.72
CA ALA A 65 -10.74 27.51 25.90
C ALA A 65 -11.74 28.51 26.48
N THR A 66 -11.70 28.79 27.77
CA THR A 66 -12.64 29.71 28.48
C THR A 66 -12.25 31.18 28.48
N VAL A 67 -11.05 31.54 27.96
CA VAL A 67 -10.64 32.96 27.87
C VAL A 67 -11.38 33.64 26.72
N GLU A 68 -12.39 34.44 27.03
CA GLU A 68 -13.17 35.26 26.11
C GLU A 68 -12.29 36.32 25.43
N ASN A 69 -12.49 36.51 24.10
CA ASN A 69 -12.01 37.62 23.27
C ASN A 69 -10.64 37.53 22.59
N VAL A 70 -10.19 36.37 22.18
CA VAL A 70 -9.17 36.28 21.12
C VAL A 70 -9.85 35.73 19.86
N GLU A 71 -9.75 36.43 18.71
CA GLU A 71 -10.04 35.82 17.39
C GLU A 71 -9.11 34.62 17.25
N ARG A 72 -9.63 33.42 17.53
CA ARG A 72 -8.86 32.19 17.49
C ARG A 72 -8.66 31.82 16.03
N GLN A 73 -7.46 32.00 15.53
CA GLN A 73 -7.00 31.18 14.40
C GLN A 73 -7.01 29.73 14.90
N GLU A 74 -7.66 28.82 14.16
CA GLU A 74 -7.52 27.41 14.46
C GLU A 74 -6.02 27.04 14.45
N PRO A 75 -5.54 26.28 15.44
CA PRO A 75 -4.12 25.89 15.47
C PRO A 75 -3.75 25.19 14.15
N GLU A 76 -2.70 25.66 13.52
CA GLU A 76 -2.20 25.09 12.29
C GLU A 76 -1.63 23.68 12.56
N ALA A 77 -2.05 22.72 11.74
CA ALA A 77 -1.53 21.36 11.80
C ALA A 77 -0.25 21.29 10.97
N VAL A 78 0.88 20.91 11.61
CA VAL A 78 2.19 20.81 10.97
C VAL A 78 2.61 19.34 10.88
N SER A 79 2.99 18.89 9.71
CA SER A 79 3.56 17.56 9.51
C SER A 79 4.84 17.37 10.34
N VAL A 80 4.97 16.24 11.03
CA VAL A 80 6.16 15.93 11.84
C VAL A 80 7.28 15.46 10.92
N THR A 81 8.02 16.40 10.36
CA THR A 81 9.22 16.16 9.55
C THR A 81 10.51 16.36 10.36
N GLU A 82 10.38 16.87 11.58
CA GLU A 82 11.45 17.05 12.58
C GLU A 82 10.85 16.81 13.97
N LEU A 83 11.65 16.29 14.91
CA LEU A 83 11.17 16.05 16.27
C LEU A 83 11.16 17.34 17.10
N ASN A 84 10.03 17.65 17.72
CA ASN A 84 9.98 18.62 18.81
C ASN A 84 10.44 17.97 20.14
N GLN A 85 10.64 18.80 21.18
CA GLN A 85 11.15 18.32 22.46
C GLN A 85 10.18 17.35 23.16
N GLN A 86 8.87 17.55 23.04
CA GLN A 86 7.87 16.68 23.68
C GLN A 86 7.88 15.27 23.08
N ILE A 87 8.05 15.14 21.76
CA ILE A 87 8.21 13.83 21.10
C ILE A 87 9.52 13.17 21.53
N ARG A 88 10.64 13.92 21.61
CA ARG A 88 11.93 13.39 22.10
C ARG A 88 11.82 12.86 23.53
N ASP A 89 11.19 13.61 24.43
CA ASP A 89 11.02 13.22 25.83
C ASP A 89 10.11 11.97 25.94
N CYS A 90 9.07 11.88 25.09
CA CYS A 90 8.20 10.73 25.01
C CYS A 90 8.95 9.47 24.55
N LEU A 91 9.73 9.56 23.47
CA LEU A 91 10.56 8.47 22.97
C LEU A 91 11.56 7.99 24.02
N ALA A 92 12.26 8.91 24.68
CA ALA A 92 13.22 8.59 25.75
C ALA A 92 12.54 7.93 26.97
N LYS A 93 11.31 8.35 27.31
CA LYS A 93 10.55 7.80 28.45
C LYS A 93 10.07 6.37 28.19
N TYR A 94 9.40 6.15 27.05
CA TYR A 94 8.68 4.91 26.80
C TYR A 94 9.50 3.86 26.06
N GLN A 95 10.55 4.24 25.34
CA GLN A 95 11.46 3.34 24.62
C GLN A 95 10.69 2.37 23.72
N PHE A 96 9.86 2.92 22.83
CA PHE A 96 8.94 2.17 21.99
C PHE A 96 9.65 1.11 21.13
N GLY A 97 8.97 0.00 20.89
CA GLY A 97 9.47 -1.11 20.08
C GLY A 97 9.44 -0.82 18.59
N SER A 98 8.45 0.00 18.14
CA SER A 98 8.29 0.35 16.73
C SER A 98 7.71 1.75 16.55
N VAL A 99 8.04 2.37 15.42
CA VAL A 99 7.37 3.56 14.89
C VAL A 99 7.00 3.33 13.43
N ILE A 100 5.77 3.72 13.05
CA ILE A 100 5.33 3.72 11.65
C ILE A 100 5.37 5.13 11.07
N LEU A 101 5.94 5.27 9.87
CA LEU A 101 5.96 6.51 9.10
C LEU A 101 4.81 6.57 8.09
N PHE A 102 4.29 7.78 7.91
CA PHE A 102 3.28 8.11 6.92
C PHE A 102 3.80 9.13 5.92
N ALA A 103 3.06 9.40 4.86
CA ALA A 103 3.47 10.36 3.84
C ALA A 103 3.76 11.75 4.41
N GLU A 104 3.06 12.15 5.47
CA GLU A 104 3.28 13.42 6.18
C GLU A 104 4.67 13.52 6.82
N ASN A 105 5.28 12.38 7.16
CA ASN A 105 6.63 12.35 7.73
C ASN A 105 7.74 12.40 6.66
N CYS A 106 7.41 12.10 5.41
CA CYS A 106 8.35 11.80 4.35
C CYS A 106 8.31 12.88 3.26
N ARG A 107 9.15 13.93 3.37
CA ARG A 107 9.20 15.05 2.42
C ARG A 107 10.19 14.80 1.28
N ASP A 108 11.41 14.38 1.63
CA ASP A 108 12.51 14.05 0.73
C ASP A 108 13.46 13.03 1.40
N ALA A 109 14.40 12.47 0.65
CA ALA A 109 15.27 11.39 1.13
C ALA A 109 16.18 11.83 2.28
N GLU A 110 16.78 13.02 2.20
CA GLU A 110 17.65 13.54 3.27
C GLU A 110 16.86 13.80 4.54
N GLN A 111 15.73 14.50 4.44
CA GLN A 111 14.90 14.81 5.61
C GLN A 111 14.38 13.54 6.28
N THR A 112 13.90 12.57 5.49
CA THR A 112 13.35 11.31 6.01
C THR A 112 14.44 10.49 6.73
N LEU A 113 15.63 10.36 6.13
CA LEU A 113 16.78 9.71 6.78
C LEU A 113 17.13 10.41 8.11
N ARG A 114 17.20 11.74 8.13
CA ARG A 114 17.52 12.49 9.35
C ARG A 114 16.44 12.31 10.43
N LEU A 115 15.16 12.33 10.06
CA LEU A 115 14.06 12.09 10.98
C LEU A 115 14.14 10.69 11.60
N VAL A 116 14.38 9.66 10.79
CA VAL A 116 14.52 8.27 11.27
C VAL A 116 15.65 8.13 12.25
N GLN A 117 16.83 8.65 11.94
CA GLN A 117 18.00 8.58 12.82
C GLN A 117 17.79 9.39 14.12
N ASP A 118 17.09 10.51 14.04
CA ASP A 118 16.75 11.35 15.17
C ASP A 118 15.75 10.68 16.13
N MET A 119 14.74 9.97 15.56
CA MET A 119 13.82 9.13 16.34
C MET A 119 14.57 8.01 17.06
N GLN A 120 15.49 7.31 16.39
CA GLN A 120 16.32 6.26 16.98
C GLN A 120 17.17 6.80 18.13
N ALA A 121 17.87 7.92 17.90
CA ALA A 121 18.69 8.56 18.91
C ALA A 121 17.86 9.00 20.14
N ALA A 122 16.70 9.59 19.93
CA ALA A 122 15.79 9.98 21.00
C ALA A 122 15.27 8.78 21.80
N ASN A 123 14.89 7.69 21.14
CA ASN A 123 14.42 6.45 21.80
C ASN A 123 15.52 5.80 22.63
N GLN A 124 16.77 5.85 22.17
CA GLN A 124 17.92 5.31 22.91
C GLN A 124 18.44 6.22 24.03
N ALA A 125 18.08 7.49 24.06
CA ALA A 125 18.55 8.42 25.09
C ALA A 125 18.18 7.97 26.53
N GLY A 126 17.12 7.18 26.69
CA GLY A 126 16.71 6.51 27.93
C GLY A 126 17.40 5.17 28.22
N GLY A 127 18.39 4.72 27.40
CA GLY A 127 18.99 3.38 27.47
C GLY A 127 18.18 2.31 26.75
N GLY A 128 17.29 2.71 25.83
CA GLY A 128 16.40 1.84 25.07
C GLY A 128 17.09 0.99 23.99
N ILE A 129 16.32 0.05 23.47
CA ILE A 129 16.68 -0.79 22.34
C ILE A 129 16.24 -0.09 21.05
N PRO A 130 16.98 -0.19 19.92
CA PRO A 130 16.57 0.38 18.64
C PRO A 130 15.15 0.01 18.24
N MET A 131 14.39 0.97 17.72
CA MET A 131 13.03 0.75 17.23
C MET A 131 13.05 0.03 15.86
N LEU A 132 12.02 -0.77 15.60
CA LEU A 132 11.62 -1.08 14.24
C LEU A 132 10.99 0.17 13.62
N VAL A 133 11.58 0.73 12.59
CA VAL A 133 10.95 1.78 11.79
C VAL A 133 10.25 1.12 10.63
N SER A 134 8.95 1.34 10.53
CA SER A 134 8.06 0.69 9.55
C SER A 134 7.32 1.70 8.69
N ILE A 135 6.80 1.23 7.55
CA ILE A 135 6.04 2.04 6.60
C ILE A 135 5.07 1.13 5.81
N ASP A 136 4.03 1.70 5.20
CA ASP A 136 3.22 1.04 4.18
C ASP A 136 3.73 1.41 2.78
N GLN A 137 4.58 0.60 2.19
CA GLN A 137 5.09 0.80 0.83
C GLN A 137 4.64 -0.37 -0.07
N GLU A 138 3.31 -0.58 -0.19
CA GLU A 138 2.72 -1.64 -1.00
C GLU A 138 2.93 -1.44 -2.51
N GLY A 139 3.15 -0.18 -2.90
CA GLY A 139 3.08 0.27 -4.28
C GLY A 139 1.66 0.61 -4.75
N GLY A 140 1.51 1.10 -5.97
CA GLY A 140 0.20 1.47 -6.51
C GLY A 140 -0.53 2.50 -5.64
N SER A 141 -1.67 2.09 -5.07
CA SER A 141 -2.54 2.97 -4.28
C SER A 141 -2.00 3.29 -2.88
N VAL A 142 -1.11 2.47 -2.34
CA VAL A 142 -0.56 2.63 -1.00
C VAL A 142 0.97 2.72 -1.07
N ALA A 143 1.46 3.94 -1.17
CA ALA A 143 2.88 4.28 -1.16
C ALA A 143 3.07 5.60 -0.43
N ARG A 144 3.98 5.64 0.55
CA ARG A 144 4.18 6.80 1.41
C ARG A 144 5.35 7.69 0.98
N LEU A 145 6.31 7.10 0.24
CA LEU A 145 7.48 7.84 -0.26
C LEU A 145 7.14 8.53 -1.59
N GLY A 146 6.63 9.76 -1.54
CA GLY A 146 6.27 10.53 -2.74
C GLY A 146 7.44 10.83 -3.68
N PHE A 147 8.66 10.87 -3.14
CA PHE A 147 9.92 11.07 -3.85
C PHE A 147 10.59 9.75 -4.26
N GLY A 148 10.19 8.62 -3.67
CA GLY A 148 10.68 7.29 -3.99
C GLY A 148 10.04 6.66 -5.23
N THR A 149 10.32 5.39 -5.44
CA THR A 149 9.73 4.60 -6.51
C THR A 149 8.44 3.94 -6.02
N SER A 150 7.34 4.19 -6.69
CA SER A 150 6.00 3.71 -6.28
C SER A 150 5.49 2.61 -7.16
N GLY A 151 6.17 1.88 -7.88
CA GLY A 151 5.74 0.74 -8.71
C GLY A 151 4.25 0.65 -9.09
N PRO A 152 3.87 -0.28 -9.92
CA PRO A 152 2.52 -0.31 -10.52
C PRO A 152 1.41 -0.83 -9.58
N GLY A 153 1.76 -1.44 -8.43
CA GLY A 153 0.81 -2.07 -7.50
C GLY A 153 0.55 -3.56 -7.80
N ASN A 154 0.03 -4.27 -6.79
CA ASN A 154 0.00 -5.73 -6.76
C ASN A 154 -0.80 -6.36 -7.91
N MET A 155 -1.99 -5.84 -8.21
CA MET A 155 -2.81 -6.35 -9.31
C MET A 155 -2.12 -6.18 -10.68
N ALA A 156 -1.42 -5.07 -10.89
CA ALA A 156 -0.63 -4.85 -12.10
C ALA A 156 0.62 -5.74 -12.16
N LEU A 157 1.27 -6.03 -11.00
CA LEU A 157 2.35 -7.02 -10.93
C LEU A 157 1.89 -8.38 -11.41
N THR A 158 0.69 -8.82 -10.98
CA THR A 158 0.11 -10.09 -11.43
C THR A 158 -0.21 -10.08 -12.92
N ALA A 159 -0.70 -8.96 -13.44
CA ALA A 159 -1.00 -8.83 -14.87
C ALA A 159 0.23 -9.04 -15.76
N THR A 160 1.45 -8.87 -15.26
CA THR A 160 2.68 -9.21 -16.01
C THR A 160 2.80 -10.68 -16.37
N GLY A 161 2.11 -11.57 -15.64
CA GLY A 161 2.18 -13.01 -15.80
C GLY A 161 3.45 -13.67 -15.29
N ASP A 162 4.34 -12.91 -14.60
CA ASP A 162 5.62 -13.39 -14.08
C ASP A 162 5.84 -12.90 -12.62
N PRO A 163 5.84 -13.80 -11.62
CA PRO A 163 6.06 -13.43 -10.22
C PRO A 163 7.41 -12.79 -9.93
N GLU A 164 8.43 -12.99 -10.80
CA GLU A 164 9.72 -12.34 -10.62
C GLU A 164 9.64 -10.82 -10.73
N ASN A 165 8.63 -10.28 -11.41
CA ASN A 165 8.38 -8.84 -11.42
C ASN A 165 7.90 -8.32 -10.04
N ALA A 166 7.20 -9.16 -9.25
CA ALA A 166 6.84 -8.81 -7.87
C ALA A 166 8.08 -8.82 -6.97
N ALA A 167 8.96 -9.81 -7.10
CA ALA A 167 10.22 -9.85 -6.36
C ALA A 167 11.14 -8.67 -6.70
N ALA A 168 11.28 -8.34 -8.00
CA ALA A 168 12.08 -7.22 -8.45
C ALA A 168 11.56 -5.88 -7.91
N MET A 169 10.24 -5.68 -7.94
CA MET A 169 9.65 -4.44 -7.42
C MET A 169 9.79 -4.31 -5.89
N ALA A 170 9.58 -5.42 -5.16
CA ALA A 170 9.77 -5.47 -3.71
C ALA A 170 11.24 -5.24 -3.32
N ALA A 171 12.20 -5.74 -4.11
CA ALA A 171 13.62 -5.46 -3.90
C ALA A 171 13.94 -3.96 -4.06
N VAL A 172 13.37 -3.30 -5.08
CA VAL A 172 13.50 -1.84 -5.24
C VAL A 172 12.95 -1.10 -4.03
N TYR A 173 11.76 -1.47 -3.53
CA TYR A 173 11.20 -0.86 -2.31
C TYR A 173 12.13 -1.10 -1.12
N GLY A 174 12.58 -2.34 -0.91
CA GLY A 174 13.44 -2.69 0.21
C GLY A 174 14.78 -1.95 0.18
N GLU A 175 15.43 -1.82 -0.98
CA GLU A 175 16.67 -1.05 -1.12
C GLU A 175 16.47 0.44 -0.79
N GLU A 176 15.40 1.06 -1.27
CA GLU A 176 15.06 2.45 -0.95
C GLU A 176 14.75 2.65 0.54
N LEU A 177 13.97 1.75 1.15
CA LEU A 177 13.65 1.78 2.57
C LEU A 177 14.90 1.66 3.44
N LYS A 178 15.80 0.75 3.09
CA LYS A 178 17.07 0.55 3.78
C LYS A 178 17.96 1.80 3.75
N LEU A 179 18.04 2.50 2.61
CA LEU A 179 18.79 3.76 2.49
C LEU A 179 18.26 4.86 3.40
N LEU A 180 16.97 4.80 3.77
CA LEU A 180 16.32 5.73 4.70
C LEU A 180 16.37 5.27 6.16
N GLY A 181 16.95 4.09 6.45
CA GLY A 181 16.96 3.48 7.78
C GLY A 181 15.60 2.92 8.22
N ILE A 182 14.71 2.62 7.27
CA ILE A 182 13.42 1.97 7.50
C ILE A 182 13.63 0.46 7.43
N HIS A 183 13.14 -0.28 8.44
CA HIS A 183 13.48 -1.68 8.67
C HIS A 183 12.40 -2.66 8.23
N ALA A 184 11.13 -2.23 8.27
CA ALA A 184 9.99 -3.09 7.96
C ALA A 184 9.03 -2.42 6.97
N ASP A 185 8.58 -3.20 5.98
CA ASP A 185 7.46 -2.83 5.12
C ASP A 185 6.21 -3.58 5.57
N TYR A 186 5.11 -2.85 5.79
CA TYR A 186 3.80 -3.46 6.01
C TYR A 186 3.21 -3.90 4.67
N ALA A 187 3.92 -4.83 4.04
CA ALA A 187 3.63 -5.50 2.78
C ALA A 187 4.24 -6.91 2.79
N PRO A 188 3.72 -7.85 1.97
CA PRO A 188 2.66 -7.71 0.97
C PRO A 188 1.23 -7.80 1.54
N VAL A 189 0.26 -7.29 0.75
CA VAL A 189 -1.17 -7.57 0.93
C VAL A 189 -1.47 -8.95 0.35
N LEU A 190 -1.90 -9.89 1.20
CA LEU A 190 -2.25 -11.27 0.82
C LEU A 190 -3.76 -11.52 0.78
N ASP A 191 -4.56 -10.47 0.92
CA ASP A 191 -6.01 -10.55 0.78
C ASP A 191 -6.39 -11.01 -0.63
N VAL A 192 -7.22 -12.04 -0.73
CA VAL A 192 -7.73 -12.56 -2.00
C VAL A 192 -8.94 -11.72 -2.43
N ASN A 193 -8.90 -11.08 -3.61
CA ASN A 193 -9.97 -10.18 -4.09
C ASN A 193 -11.19 -10.96 -4.60
N ASN A 194 -11.77 -11.82 -3.77
CA ASN A 194 -12.90 -12.69 -4.11
C ASN A 194 -14.28 -11.99 -4.03
N ASN A 195 -14.32 -10.71 -3.62
CA ASN A 195 -15.51 -9.87 -3.67
C ASN A 195 -15.23 -8.61 -4.51
N PRO A 196 -15.73 -8.52 -5.75
CA PRO A 196 -15.52 -7.35 -6.60
C PRO A 196 -16.16 -6.06 -6.07
N ASN A 197 -17.06 -6.15 -5.08
CA ASN A 197 -17.63 -4.99 -4.39
C ASN A 197 -16.82 -4.53 -3.16
N ASN A 198 -15.65 -5.13 -2.92
CA ASN A 198 -14.80 -4.76 -1.81
C ASN A 198 -14.28 -3.32 -1.97
N PRO A 199 -14.55 -2.39 -1.02
CA PRO A 199 -14.18 -0.98 -1.15
C PRO A 199 -12.73 -0.68 -0.71
N VAL A 200 -12.03 -1.64 -0.08
CA VAL A 200 -10.75 -1.42 0.62
C VAL A 200 -9.57 -2.08 -0.09
N ILE A 201 -9.74 -3.31 -0.52
CA ILE A 201 -8.65 -4.13 -1.07
C ILE A 201 -8.52 -3.90 -2.57
N GLY A 202 -9.46 -4.32 -3.39
CA GLY A 202 -9.45 -4.07 -4.83
C GLY A 202 -8.07 -4.31 -5.47
N VAL A 203 -7.51 -3.28 -6.11
CA VAL A 203 -6.20 -3.34 -6.81
C VAL A 203 -4.99 -3.54 -5.87
N ARG A 204 -5.17 -3.44 -4.55
CA ARG A 204 -4.13 -3.77 -3.57
C ARG A 204 -3.88 -5.28 -3.48
N SER A 205 -4.86 -6.11 -3.82
CA SER A 205 -4.70 -7.55 -3.96
C SER A 205 -3.93 -7.91 -5.23
N PHE A 206 -3.23 -9.03 -5.21
CA PHE A 206 -2.62 -9.62 -6.41
C PHE A 206 -3.69 -10.22 -7.33
N SER A 207 -4.69 -10.95 -6.79
CA SER A 207 -5.66 -11.69 -7.59
C SER A 207 -6.93 -12.06 -6.80
N ASP A 208 -7.93 -12.59 -7.52
CA ASP A 208 -9.09 -13.29 -6.96
C ASP A 208 -8.86 -14.81 -6.82
N ASP A 209 -7.67 -15.29 -7.22
CA ASP A 209 -7.26 -16.70 -7.11
C ASP A 209 -6.19 -16.86 -6.01
N PRO A 210 -6.46 -17.65 -4.94
CA PRO A 210 -5.55 -17.77 -3.81
C PRO A 210 -4.17 -18.34 -4.16
N GLU A 211 -4.09 -19.24 -5.15
CA GLU A 211 -2.80 -19.79 -5.61
C GLU A 211 -1.97 -18.73 -6.33
N THR A 212 -2.60 -17.84 -7.07
CA THR A 212 -1.95 -16.71 -7.72
C THR A 212 -1.46 -15.71 -6.66
N VAL A 213 -2.30 -15.35 -5.67
CA VAL A 213 -1.89 -14.49 -4.55
C VAL A 213 -0.70 -15.10 -3.81
N SER A 214 -0.71 -16.41 -3.58
CA SER A 214 0.41 -17.13 -2.95
C SER A 214 1.73 -16.96 -3.72
N LYS A 215 1.71 -17.16 -5.03
CA LYS A 215 2.91 -17.07 -5.89
C LYS A 215 3.52 -15.68 -5.88
N TYR A 216 2.68 -14.66 -6.10
CA TYR A 216 3.16 -13.27 -6.18
C TYR A 216 3.50 -12.71 -4.80
N GLY A 217 2.71 -13.01 -3.77
CA GLY A 217 2.98 -12.61 -2.40
C GLY A 217 4.27 -13.21 -1.86
N THR A 218 4.54 -14.51 -2.10
CA THR A 218 5.79 -15.16 -1.71
C THR A 218 6.99 -14.56 -2.45
N ALA A 219 6.85 -14.24 -3.74
CA ALA A 219 7.88 -13.56 -4.51
C ALA A 219 8.17 -12.15 -3.96
N PHE A 220 7.14 -11.42 -3.56
CA PHE A 220 7.27 -10.10 -2.94
C PHE A 220 8.01 -10.20 -1.59
N VAL A 221 7.65 -11.14 -0.71
CA VAL A 221 8.38 -11.42 0.55
C VAL A 221 9.85 -11.66 0.27
N ARG A 222 10.18 -12.52 -0.73
CA ARG A 222 11.57 -12.78 -1.11
C ARG A 222 12.31 -11.50 -1.51
N GLY A 223 11.68 -10.64 -2.33
CA GLY A 223 12.29 -9.38 -2.76
C GLY A 223 12.63 -8.44 -1.59
N LEU A 224 11.74 -8.30 -0.60
CA LEU A 224 12.03 -7.55 0.63
C LEU A 224 13.17 -8.17 1.43
N HIS A 225 13.17 -9.49 1.59
CA HIS A 225 14.24 -10.20 2.32
C HIS A 225 15.61 -10.09 1.63
N ASP A 226 15.66 -10.17 0.29
CA ASP A 226 16.90 -10.01 -0.49
C ASP A 226 17.49 -8.60 -0.28
N ALA A 227 16.67 -7.58 -0.10
CA ALA A 227 17.08 -6.22 0.26
C ALA A 227 17.43 -6.08 1.76
N GLY A 228 17.08 -7.05 2.60
CA GLY A 228 17.28 -7.01 4.05
C GLY A 228 16.24 -6.21 4.81
N VAL A 229 15.00 -6.20 4.32
CA VAL A 229 13.82 -5.53 4.93
C VAL A 229 12.82 -6.57 5.42
N ILE A 230 12.25 -6.33 6.60
CA ILE A 230 11.25 -7.16 7.26
C ILE A 230 9.94 -7.10 6.47
N SER A 231 9.38 -8.27 6.15
CA SER A 231 8.07 -8.40 5.51
C SER A 231 6.94 -8.51 6.52
N THR A 232 5.76 -7.98 6.18
CA THR A 232 4.56 -8.07 7.04
C THR A 232 3.35 -8.48 6.21
N LEU A 233 2.87 -9.69 6.43
CA LEU A 233 1.71 -10.23 5.72
C LEU A 233 0.42 -9.59 6.24
N LYS A 234 -0.48 -9.12 5.37
CA LYS A 234 -1.72 -8.45 5.77
C LYS A 234 -2.89 -8.68 4.81
N HIS A 235 -4.11 -8.62 5.31
CA HIS A 235 -4.56 -8.42 6.71
C HIS A 235 -5.15 -9.74 7.21
N PHE A 236 -4.50 -10.41 8.13
CA PHE A 236 -4.87 -11.75 8.60
C PHE A 236 -6.20 -11.74 9.38
N PRO A 237 -7.13 -12.69 9.13
CA PRO A 237 -7.01 -13.89 8.29
C PRO A 237 -7.48 -13.70 6.83
N GLY A 238 -7.76 -12.47 6.37
CA GLY A 238 -8.14 -12.12 5.01
C GLY A 238 -9.25 -11.07 4.97
N HIS A 239 -9.03 -9.97 4.23
CA HIS A 239 -9.94 -8.82 4.12
C HIS A 239 -10.64 -8.76 2.75
N GLY A 240 -10.32 -9.68 1.83
CA GLY A 240 -10.79 -9.59 0.44
C GLY A 240 -12.29 -9.81 0.24
N ASN A 241 -12.93 -10.58 1.11
CA ASN A 241 -14.37 -10.92 1.03
C ASN A 241 -15.28 -9.98 1.85
N THR A 242 -14.83 -8.76 2.15
CA THR A 242 -15.67 -7.78 2.86
C THR A 242 -16.38 -6.84 1.91
N SER A 243 -17.57 -6.35 2.32
CA SER A 243 -18.31 -5.27 1.66
C SER A 243 -18.34 -3.98 2.49
N THR A 244 -17.65 -3.96 3.63
CA THR A 244 -17.56 -2.82 4.56
C THR A 244 -16.09 -2.47 4.79
N ASP A 245 -15.79 -1.17 4.79
CA ASP A 245 -14.48 -0.64 5.12
C ASP A 245 -14.27 -0.59 6.64
N SER A 246 -13.23 -1.23 7.14
CA SER A 246 -12.87 -1.24 8.56
C SER A 246 -12.46 0.14 9.12
N HIS A 247 -12.15 1.11 8.26
CA HIS A 247 -11.96 2.49 8.66
C HIS A 247 -13.27 3.21 9.04
N THR A 248 -14.41 2.73 8.57
CA THR A 248 -15.72 3.35 8.76
C THR A 248 -16.70 2.53 9.58
N GLY A 249 -16.46 1.23 9.73
CA GLY A 249 -17.33 0.32 10.46
C GLY A 249 -16.63 -1.00 10.80
N LEU A 250 -17.32 -1.92 11.47
CA LEU A 250 -16.78 -3.24 11.82
C LEU A 250 -17.28 -4.29 10.81
N PRO A 251 -16.42 -4.75 9.86
CA PRO A 251 -16.81 -5.72 8.85
C PRO A 251 -17.15 -7.08 9.46
N LEU A 252 -17.99 -7.85 8.77
CA LEU A 252 -18.36 -9.22 9.13
C LEU A 252 -18.26 -10.13 7.91
N ILE A 253 -17.60 -11.28 8.08
CA ILE A 253 -17.54 -12.36 7.09
C ILE A 253 -18.20 -13.60 7.69
N ASP A 254 -19.31 -14.04 7.10
CA ASP A 254 -20.07 -15.23 7.53
C ASP A 254 -19.52 -16.49 6.83
N GLY A 255 -18.26 -16.84 7.13
CA GLY A 255 -17.54 -17.99 6.59
C GLY A 255 -17.11 -18.98 7.63
N THR A 256 -17.15 -20.29 7.31
CA THR A 256 -16.61 -21.35 8.17
C THR A 256 -15.08 -21.37 8.14
N TYR A 257 -14.46 -22.03 9.13
CA TYR A 257 -13.01 -22.23 9.12
C TYR A 257 -12.52 -22.99 7.87
N GLU A 258 -13.28 -24.01 7.42
CA GLU A 258 -12.94 -24.78 6.21
C GLU A 258 -12.97 -23.91 4.95
N ALA A 259 -13.94 -22.98 4.85
CA ALA A 259 -14.02 -22.03 3.75
C ALA A 259 -12.83 -21.07 3.78
N LEU A 260 -12.51 -20.50 4.95
CA LEU A 260 -11.37 -19.61 5.15
C LEU A 260 -10.05 -20.32 4.79
N LYS A 261 -9.88 -21.56 5.24
CA LYS A 261 -8.72 -22.39 4.95
C LYS A 261 -8.56 -22.73 3.46
N ALA A 262 -9.66 -22.81 2.74
CA ALA A 262 -9.63 -23.13 1.30
C ALA A 262 -9.28 -21.92 0.42
N VAL A 263 -9.41 -20.70 0.90
CA VAL A 263 -9.23 -19.48 0.11
C VAL A 263 -8.29 -18.49 0.82
N GLU A 264 -8.75 -17.86 1.88
CA GLU A 264 -8.06 -16.71 2.50
C GLU A 264 -6.74 -17.10 3.17
N LEU A 265 -6.67 -18.29 3.82
CA LEU A 265 -5.45 -18.74 4.52
C LEU A 265 -4.39 -19.34 3.59
N VAL A 266 -4.72 -19.69 2.35
CA VAL A 266 -3.78 -20.30 1.40
C VAL A 266 -2.55 -19.42 1.16
N PRO A 267 -2.70 -18.12 0.80
CA PRO A 267 -1.54 -17.26 0.58
C PRO A 267 -0.75 -16.94 1.87
N PHE A 268 -1.42 -16.84 3.02
CA PHE A 268 -0.73 -16.67 4.29
C PHE A 268 0.12 -17.88 4.63
N GLN A 269 -0.41 -19.13 4.48
CA GLN A 269 0.37 -20.33 4.74
C GLN A 269 1.60 -20.40 3.82
N ALA A 270 1.43 -20.13 2.52
CA ALA A 270 2.55 -20.14 1.58
C ALA A 270 3.65 -19.13 1.95
N ALA A 271 3.28 -17.94 2.40
CA ALA A 271 4.23 -16.91 2.80
C ALA A 271 4.87 -17.21 4.17
N ILE A 272 4.15 -17.82 5.12
CA ILE A 272 4.70 -18.31 6.39
C ILE A 272 5.75 -19.39 6.12
N ASP A 273 5.44 -20.37 5.26
CA ASP A 273 6.36 -21.44 4.87
C ASP A 273 7.60 -20.89 4.15
N ALA A 274 7.49 -19.74 3.49
CA ALA A 274 8.60 -19.01 2.87
C ALA A 274 9.41 -18.17 3.87
N GLY A 275 9.05 -18.13 5.16
CA GLY A 275 9.79 -17.48 6.23
C GLY A 275 9.45 -16.01 6.47
N ALA A 276 8.22 -15.59 6.19
CA ALA A 276 7.75 -14.25 6.50
C ALA A 276 7.92 -13.90 7.99
N ASP A 277 8.22 -12.64 8.27
CA ASP A 277 8.67 -12.17 9.59
C ASP A 277 7.54 -11.72 10.50
N MET A 278 6.58 -11.00 9.93
CA MET A 278 5.47 -10.40 10.68
C MET A 278 4.13 -10.72 10.01
N VAL A 279 3.07 -10.72 10.83
CA VAL A 279 1.68 -10.79 10.38
C VAL A 279 0.90 -9.64 11.02
N MET A 280 0.19 -8.85 10.20
CA MET A 280 -0.74 -7.81 10.66
C MET A 280 -2.16 -8.34 10.67
N THR A 281 -2.86 -8.13 11.79
CA THR A 281 -4.24 -8.62 11.98
C THR A 281 -5.27 -7.73 11.30
N ALA A 282 -6.44 -8.30 10.97
CA ALA A 282 -7.59 -7.58 10.43
C ALA A 282 -8.65 -7.29 11.49
N HIS A 283 -9.30 -6.13 11.40
CA HIS A 283 -10.44 -5.78 12.27
C HIS A 283 -11.76 -6.28 11.68
N ILE A 284 -11.94 -7.63 11.64
CA ILE A 284 -13.05 -8.31 10.97
C ILE A 284 -13.66 -9.34 11.91
N GLN A 285 -14.98 -9.42 11.95
CA GLN A 285 -15.73 -10.42 12.68
C GLN A 285 -15.92 -11.70 11.84
N TYR A 286 -15.72 -12.86 12.47
CA TYR A 286 -15.94 -14.18 11.87
C TYR A 286 -16.84 -15.02 12.80
N PRO A 287 -18.17 -14.80 12.83
CA PRO A 287 -19.07 -15.39 13.83
C PRO A 287 -19.16 -16.92 13.81
N GLN A 288 -18.75 -17.59 12.72
CA GLN A 288 -18.68 -19.06 12.66
C GLN A 288 -17.36 -19.64 13.18
N ILE A 289 -16.37 -18.77 13.48
CA ILE A 289 -15.03 -19.16 13.98
C ILE A 289 -14.85 -18.64 15.40
N GLU A 290 -15.13 -17.35 15.61
CA GLU A 290 -15.11 -16.70 16.92
C GLU A 290 -16.54 -16.43 17.38
N THR A 291 -16.93 -17.11 18.45
CA THR A 291 -18.29 -17.04 18.99
C THR A 291 -18.40 -16.15 20.22
N GLU A 292 -17.27 -15.68 20.76
CA GLU A 292 -17.26 -14.75 21.88
C GLU A 292 -17.78 -13.38 21.44
N THR A 293 -18.69 -12.82 22.23
CA THR A 293 -19.31 -11.53 21.95
C THR A 293 -18.86 -10.47 22.94
N TYR A 294 -19.01 -9.21 22.53
CA TYR A 294 -18.69 -8.04 23.32
C TYR A 294 -19.79 -6.98 23.13
N THR A 295 -20.19 -6.31 24.20
CA THR A 295 -21.18 -5.21 24.12
C THR A 295 -20.50 -3.93 23.60
N SER A 296 -20.82 -3.51 22.39
CA SER A 296 -20.26 -2.28 21.79
C SER A 296 -20.53 -1.06 22.66
N LYS A 297 -19.47 -0.29 22.96
CA LYS A 297 -19.62 0.93 23.78
C LYS A 297 -20.39 2.05 23.06
N SER A 298 -20.40 2.07 21.72
CA SER A 298 -21.09 3.11 20.96
C SER A 298 -22.56 2.82 20.71
N THR A 299 -22.91 1.54 20.47
CA THR A 299 -24.28 1.14 20.11
C THR A 299 -25.03 0.43 21.25
N GLY A 300 -24.31 -0.18 22.19
CA GLY A 300 -24.87 -1.06 23.21
C GLY A 300 -25.33 -2.43 22.68
N GLU A 301 -25.05 -2.74 21.42
CA GLU A 301 -25.38 -4.03 20.80
C GLU A 301 -24.27 -5.05 21.02
N GLU A 302 -24.64 -6.33 21.01
CA GLU A 302 -23.67 -7.43 21.02
C GLU A 302 -23.03 -7.55 19.63
N ILE A 303 -21.69 -7.53 19.61
CA ILE A 303 -20.84 -7.77 18.44
C ILE A 303 -19.92 -8.95 18.70
N PHE A 304 -19.50 -9.69 17.67
CA PHE A 304 -18.47 -10.72 17.82
C PHE A 304 -17.09 -10.08 17.96
N LEU A 305 -16.19 -10.74 18.70
CA LEU A 305 -14.81 -10.27 18.77
C LEU A 305 -14.17 -10.28 17.37
N PRO A 306 -13.55 -9.18 16.94
CA PRO A 306 -12.83 -9.17 15.66
C PRO A 306 -11.57 -10.04 15.73
N ALA A 307 -11.06 -10.47 14.59
CA ALA A 307 -9.87 -11.31 14.47
C ALA A 307 -8.68 -10.78 15.29
N THR A 308 -8.46 -9.46 15.31
CA THR A 308 -7.43 -8.79 16.14
C THR A 308 -7.54 -9.12 17.63
N MET A 309 -8.73 -9.44 18.13
CA MET A 309 -9.02 -9.72 19.55
C MET A 309 -9.42 -11.17 19.82
N SER A 310 -9.39 -12.02 18.79
CA SER A 310 -9.81 -13.42 18.86
C SER A 310 -8.62 -14.34 19.14
N ARG A 311 -8.64 -15.00 20.31
CA ARG A 311 -7.67 -16.05 20.63
C ARG A 311 -7.76 -17.22 19.64
N THR A 312 -8.97 -17.60 19.24
CA THR A 312 -9.20 -18.66 18.26
C THR A 312 -8.47 -18.35 16.95
N VAL A 313 -8.57 -17.11 16.46
CA VAL A 313 -7.93 -16.72 15.18
C VAL A 313 -6.41 -16.59 15.33
N LEU A 314 -5.90 -15.90 16.35
CA LEU A 314 -4.49 -15.57 16.43
C LEU A 314 -3.63 -16.65 17.11
N THR A 315 -4.18 -17.31 18.13
CA THR A 315 -3.43 -18.37 18.81
C THR A 315 -3.71 -19.72 18.20
N ASP A 316 -4.97 -20.14 18.12
CA ASP A 316 -5.26 -21.53 17.75
C ASP A 316 -5.06 -21.74 16.24
N ILE A 317 -5.49 -20.81 15.38
CA ILE A 317 -5.30 -20.92 13.92
C ILE A 317 -3.88 -20.46 13.53
N LEU A 318 -3.51 -19.18 13.75
CA LEU A 318 -2.25 -18.65 13.20
C LEU A 318 -1.02 -19.27 13.86
N ARG A 319 -0.96 -19.33 15.20
CA ARG A 319 0.21 -19.87 15.91
C ARG A 319 0.27 -21.40 15.85
N VAL A 320 -0.85 -22.09 16.17
CA VAL A 320 -0.83 -23.56 16.34
C VAL A 320 -1.05 -24.28 15.02
N ASP A 321 -2.17 -24.00 14.31
CA ASP A 321 -2.50 -24.74 13.09
C ASP A 321 -1.59 -24.38 11.90
N MET A 322 -1.24 -23.09 11.74
CA MET A 322 -0.40 -22.60 10.66
C MET A 322 1.10 -22.54 11.03
N GLY A 323 1.46 -22.68 12.31
CA GLY A 323 2.83 -22.75 12.77
C GLY A 323 3.60 -21.42 12.69
N PHE A 324 2.94 -20.27 12.73
CA PHE A 324 3.62 -18.98 12.66
C PHE A 324 4.33 -18.63 13.97
N GLU A 325 5.64 -18.44 13.92
CA GLU A 325 6.50 -18.13 15.08
C GLU A 325 6.96 -16.65 15.12
N GLY A 326 6.74 -15.88 14.05
CA GLY A 326 7.16 -14.48 13.92
C GLY A 326 6.32 -13.50 14.78
N VAL A 327 6.45 -12.21 14.55
CA VAL A 327 5.77 -11.16 15.31
C VAL A 327 4.37 -10.90 14.77
N ILE A 328 3.35 -10.92 15.64
CA ILE A 328 1.98 -10.49 15.31
C ILE A 328 1.81 -9.04 15.73
N VAL A 329 1.49 -8.16 14.77
CA VAL A 329 1.16 -6.75 15.00
C VAL A 329 -0.32 -6.51 14.69
N THR A 330 -1.00 -5.64 15.44
CA THR A 330 -2.37 -5.23 15.07
C THR A 330 -2.36 -4.31 13.86
N ASP A 331 -3.46 -4.26 13.10
CA ASP A 331 -3.79 -3.04 12.36
C ASP A 331 -4.08 -1.90 13.34
N ALA A 332 -4.21 -0.69 12.84
CA ALA A 332 -4.30 0.52 13.65
C ALA A 332 -5.53 0.54 14.56
N LEU A 333 -5.31 0.54 15.89
CA LEU A 333 -6.38 0.41 16.87
C LEU A 333 -7.30 1.64 16.97
N GLU A 334 -6.90 2.79 16.41
CA GLU A 334 -7.77 3.96 16.31
C GLU A 334 -8.82 3.87 15.19
N MET A 335 -8.73 2.88 14.28
CA MET A 335 -9.74 2.66 13.24
C MET A 335 -11.12 2.47 13.88
N ALA A 336 -12.18 3.01 13.23
CA ALA A 336 -13.53 3.04 13.79
C ALA A 336 -14.08 1.64 14.15
N ALA A 337 -13.67 0.61 13.41
CA ALA A 337 -13.99 -0.78 13.73
C ALA A 337 -13.66 -1.15 15.20
N ILE A 338 -12.58 -0.61 15.74
CA ILE A 338 -12.10 -0.87 17.10
C ILE A 338 -12.46 0.30 18.02
N SER A 339 -11.99 1.51 17.72
CA SER A 339 -12.08 2.66 18.63
C SER A 339 -13.51 3.10 18.93
N ALA A 340 -14.48 2.81 18.06
CA ALA A 340 -15.89 3.08 18.33
C ALA A 340 -16.55 2.02 19.23
N ASN A 341 -16.05 0.80 19.23
CA ASN A 341 -16.71 -0.33 19.86
C ASN A 341 -16.10 -0.74 21.21
N PHE A 342 -14.78 -0.57 21.40
CA PHE A 342 -14.06 -1.08 22.57
C PHE A 342 -13.54 0.04 23.48
N THR A 343 -13.42 -0.22 24.78
CA THR A 343 -12.77 0.69 25.74
C THR A 343 -11.25 0.69 25.52
N ASP A 344 -10.54 1.72 26.03
CA ASP A 344 -9.07 1.77 25.95
C ASP A 344 -8.42 0.59 26.68
N GLU A 345 -9.03 0.12 27.80
CA GLU A 345 -8.57 -1.09 28.51
C GLU A 345 -8.71 -2.34 27.61
N ASP A 346 -9.86 -2.54 26.97
CA ASP A 346 -10.09 -3.71 26.13
C ASP A 346 -9.28 -3.68 24.84
N MET A 347 -8.99 -2.49 24.30
CA MET A 347 -8.10 -2.30 23.15
C MET A 347 -6.65 -2.75 23.44
N ILE A 348 -6.25 -2.82 24.70
CA ILE A 348 -4.96 -3.35 25.13
C ILE A 348 -5.07 -4.82 25.53
N LEU A 349 -6.03 -5.12 26.40
CA LEU A 349 -6.16 -6.42 27.06
C LEU A 349 -6.49 -7.54 26.08
N LEU A 350 -7.53 -7.34 25.25
CA LEU A 350 -8.04 -8.38 24.37
C LEU A 350 -7.02 -8.81 23.29
N PRO A 351 -6.36 -7.90 22.56
CA PRO A 351 -5.34 -8.31 21.58
C PRO A 351 -4.16 -9.06 22.21
N ILE A 352 -3.68 -8.60 23.39
CA ILE A 352 -2.57 -9.28 24.10
C ILE A 352 -2.98 -10.70 24.51
N HIS A 353 -4.20 -10.88 25.03
CA HIS A 353 -4.74 -12.20 25.38
C HIS A 353 -4.98 -13.08 24.14
N ALA A 354 -5.33 -12.49 23.02
CA ALA A 354 -5.48 -13.19 21.75
C ALA A 354 -4.16 -13.71 21.18
N GLY A 355 -3.01 -13.12 21.56
CA GLY A 355 -1.69 -13.55 21.10
C GLY A 355 -0.90 -12.51 20.31
N VAL A 356 -1.38 -11.26 20.26
CA VAL A 356 -0.68 -10.14 19.61
C VAL A 356 0.61 -9.82 20.36
N ASP A 357 1.70 -9.54 19.62
CA ASP A 357 2.99 -9.15 20.19
C ASP A 357 3.23 -7.64 20.16
N MET A 358 2.69 -6.94 19.14
CA MET A 358 2.81 -5.48 19.01
C MET A 358 1.44 -4.84 18.79
N LEU A 359 1.12 -3.83 19.59
CA LEU A 359 -0.07 -3.01 19.47
C LEU A 359 0.24 -1.76 18.65
N MET A 360 -0.46 -1.55 17.54
CA MET A 360 -0.41 -0.28 16.82
C MET A 360 -1.35 0.69 17.52
N LEU A 361 -0.78 1.55 18.38
CA LEU A 361 -1.50 2.52 19.19
C LEU A 361 -2.04 3.69 18.35
N PRO A 362 -2.95 4.50 18.94
CA PRO A 362 -3.51 5.67 18.26
C PRO A 362 -2.44 6.50 17.59
N MET A 363 -2.65 6.79 16.29
CA MET A 363 -1.78 7.66 15.53
C MET A 363 -1.94 9.11 16.00
N MET A 364 -0.82 9.81 16.13
CA MET A 364 -0.84 11.20 16.58
C MET A 364 -1.25 12.15 15.45
N TYR A 365 -2.39 12.80 15.65
CA TYR A 365 -2.88 13.88 14.78
C TYR A 365 -2.85 15.25 15.48
N ASP A 366 -2.78 15.25 16.82
CA ASP A 366 -2.79 16.44 17.68
C ASP A 366 -2.28 16.11 19.09
N THR A 367 -2.24 17.12 19.95
CA THR A 367 -1.79 16.96 21.35
C THR A 367 -2.72 16.09 22.18
N VAL A 368 -3.99 15.93 21.82
CA VAL A 368 -4.96 15.06 22.54
C VAL A 368 -4.66 13.59 22.23
N SER A 369 -4.52 13.24 20.95
CA SER A 369 -4.15 11.89 20.52
C SER A 369 -2.74 11.51 21.01
N PHE A 370 -1.81 12.47 21.08
CA PHE A 370 -0.49 12.29 21.67
C PHE A 370 -0.56 11.93 23.16
N GLN A 371 -1.42 12.62 23.94
CA GLN A 371 -1.61 12.29 25.35
C GLN A 371 -2.27 10.92 25.50
N ARG A 372 -3.30 10.63 24.71
CA ARG A 372 -3.99 9.31 24.74
C ARG A 372 -3.03 8.15 24.48
N MET A 373 -2.10 8.30 23.52
CA MET A 373 -1.08 7.27 23.25
C MET A 373 -0.22 7.00 24.49
N GLN A 374 0.19 8.06 25.22
CA GLN A 374 0.93 7.92 26.47
C GLN A 374 0.08 7.24 27.56
N ASP A 375 -1.16 7.69 27.74
CA ASP A 375 -2.10 7.12 28.73
C ASP A 375 -2.36 5.63 28.48
N MET A 376 -2.51 5.21 27.20
CA MET A 376 -2.68 3.80 26.84
C MET A 376 -1.41 2.99 27.13
N THR A 377 -0.22 3.55 26.92
CA THR A 377 1.04 2.88 27.26
C THR A 377 1.17 2.70 28.77
N ASP A 378 0.88 3.74 29.55
CA ASP A 378 0.89 3.69 31.01
C ASP A 378 -0.20 2.71 31.55
N LEU A 379 -1.39 2.65 30.91
CA LEU A 379 -2.46 1.71 31.22
C LEU A 379 -2.00 0.25 30.98
N ALA A 380 -1.29 -0.05 29.90
CA ALA A 380 -0.76 -1.39 29.64
C ALA A 380 0.16 -1.86 30.80
N VAL A 381 1.05 -0.99 31.28
CA VAL A 381 1.89 -1.27 32.46
C VAL A 381 1.04 -1.52 33.70
N GLN A 382 -0.01 -0.72 33.92
CA GLN A 382 -0.93 -0.89 35.04
C GLN A 382 -1.65 -2.24 34.99
N LEU A 383 -2.15 -2.66 33.82
CA LEU A 383 -2.85 -3.95 33.64
C LEU A 383 -1.97 -5.14 34.00
N VAL A 384 -0.67 -5.08 33.72
CA VAL A 384 0.29 -6.10 34.14
C VAL A 384 0.47 -6.07 35.66
N ARG A 385 0.64 -4.89 36.29
CA ARG A 385 0.78 -4.74 37.73
C ARG A 385 -0.46 -5.20 38.52
N GLU A 386 -1.63 -5.05 37.91
CA GLU A 386 -2.90 -5.55 38.48
C GLU A 386 -3.08 -7.06 38.27
N GLY A 387 -2.19 -7.73 37.53
CA GLY A 387 -2.27 -9.15 37.23
C GLY A 387 -3.34 -9.51 36.18
N LYS A 388 -3.89 -8.51 35.45
CA LYS A 388 -4.82 -8.76 34.33
C LYS A 388 -4.09 -9.30 33.12
N ILE A 389 -2.82 -8.95 32.95
CA ILE A 389 -1.89 -9.51 31.95
C ILE A 389 -0.72 -10.10 32.73
N SER A 390 -0.31 -11.33 32.44
CA SER A 390 0.84 -11.93 33.12
C SER A 390 2.17 -11.41 32.55
N GLU A 391 3.21 -11.30 33.39
CA GLU A 391 4.54 -10.91 32.91
C GLU A 391 5.12 -11.92 31.91
N GLU A 392 4.81 -13.22 32.09
CA GLU A 392 5.23 -14.27 31.16
C GLU A 392 4.69 -14.02 29.74
N ARG A 393 3.43 -13.54 29.62
CA ARG A 393 2.82 -13.21 28.32
C ARG A 393 3.54 -12.01 27.67
N ILE A 394 3.93 -11.03 28.47
CA ILE A 394 4.75 -9.89 28.01
C ILE A 394 6.13 -10.39 27.54
N ASP A 395 6.78 -11.24 28.34
CA ASP A 395 8.10 -11.79 28.03
C ASP A 395 8.11 -12.62 26.74
N GLU A 396 7.07 -13.37 26.47
CA GLU A 396 6.90 -14.10 25.21
C GLU A 396 6.88 -13.15 24.00
N SER A 397 6.11 -12.08 24.07
CA SER A 397 6.04 -11.07 22.98
C SER A 397 7.37 -10.35 22.79
N VAL A 398 7.97 -9.88 23.87
CA VAL A 398 9.22 -9.14 23.83
C VAL A 398 10.35 -10.04 23.27
N ARG A 399 10.38 -11.32 23.65
CA ARG A 399 11.34 -12.27 23.10
C ARG A 399 11.23 -12.39 21.58
N ARG A 400 10.01 -12.50 21.02
CA ARG A 400 9.81 -12.54 19.55
C ARG A 400 10.28 -11.25 18.89
N ILE A 401 9.94 -10.09 19.47
CA ILE A 401 10.35 -8.77 18.98
C ILE A 401 11.88 -8.62 18.99
N LEU A 402 12.53 -9.01 20.08
CA LEU A 402 14.00 -8.96 20.18
C LEU A 402 14.68 -9.93 19.21
N THR A 403 14.13 -11.14 19.04
CA THR A 403 14.62 -12.13 18.07
C THR A 403 14.52 -11.59 16.64
N LEU A 404 13.41 -10.93 16.30
CA LEU A 404 13.26 -10.26 15.01
C LEU A 404 14.28 -9.14 14.83
N LYS A 405 14.45 -8.28 15.83
CA LYS A 405 15.47 -7.21 15.81
C LYS A 405 16.90 -7.77 15.66
N GLN A 406 17.22 -8.87 16.33
CA GLN A 406 18.50 -9.56 16.21
C GLN A 406 18.70 -10.09 14.79
N LYS A 407 17.71 -10.78 14.21
CA LYS A 407 17.76 -11.32 12.84
C LYS A 407 18.16 -10.26 11.81
N TYR A 408 17.73 -9.02 12.01
CA TYR A 408 18.03 -7.90 11.11
C TYR A 408 19.14 -6.96 11.61
N GLY A 409 19.91 -7.36 12.64
CA GLY A 409 21.09 -6.65 13.13
C GLY A 409 20.80 -5.35 13.87
N LEU A 410 19.55 -5.11 14.30
CA LEU A 410 19.18 -3.87 14.99
C LEU A 410 19.76 -3.79 16.40
N LEU A 411 19.93 -4.95 17.09
CA LEU A 411 20.44 -4.96 18.47
C LEU A 411 21.90 -4.50 18.58
N GLU A 412 22.66 -4.59 17.49
CA GLU A 412 24.05 -4.15 17.38
C GLU A 412 24.18 -2.66 17.01
N GLN A 413 23.11 -2.03 16.53
CA GLN A 413 23.14 -0.64 16.09
C GLN A 413 23.16 0.31 17.31
N LYS A 414 24.22 1.11 17.44
CA LYS A 414 24.43 1.99 18.59
C LYS A 414 24.72 3.45 18.19
N ASP A 415 25.05 3.69 16.93
CA ASP A 415 25.35 5.01 16.41
C ASP A 415 24.31 5.40 15.35
N PHE A 416 23.63 6.50 15.59
CA PHE A 416 22.60 7.07 14.73
C PHE A 416 23.04 8.42 14.13
N THR A 417 24.33 8.66 14.08
CA THR A 417 24.89 9.87 13.45
C THR A 417 24.73 9.80 11.95
N VAL A 418 24.05 10.77 11.37
CA VAL A 418 23.89 10.89 9.92
C VAL A 418 25.18 11.44 9.31
N THR A 419 25.81 10.68 8.43
CA THR A 419 27.01 11.09 7.68
C THR A 419 26.63 11.65 6.30
N GLU A 420 27.52 12.45 5.70
CA GLU A 420 27.34 12.92 4.32
C GLU A 420 27.26 11.76 3.32
N GLU A 421 27.94 10.66 3.57
CA GLU A 421 27.89 9.47 2.73
C GLU A 421 26.50 8.83 2.74
N MET A 422 25.87 8.71 3.93
CA MET A 422 24.50 8.22 4.06
C MET A 422 23.50 9.13 3.32
N VAL A 423 23.63 10.45 3.48
CA VAL A 423 22.78 11.43 2.79
C VAL A 423 22.93 11.30 1.27
N ASN A 424 24.16 11.26 0.77
CA ASN A 424 24.41 11.14 -0.66
C ASN A 424 23.88 9.82 -1.22
N ALA A 425 24.02 8.71 -0.49
CA ALA A 425 23.47 7.41 -0.88
C ALA A 425 21.93 7.45 -0.93
N ALA A 426 21.27 8.02 0.09
CA ALA A 426 19.81 8.14 0.12
C ALA A 426 19.30 9.05 -1.02
N VAL A 427 19.89 10.23 -1.21
CA VAL A 427 19.47 11.19 -2.25
C VAL A 427 19.68 10.64 -3.68
N SER A 428 20.73 9.84 -3.90
CA SER A 428 21.00 9.29 -5.24
C SER A 428 20.27 7.95 -5.49
N GLY A 429 19.98 7.17 -4.45
CA GLY A 429 19.41 5.83 -4.57
C GLY A 429 17.88 5.83 -4.53
N VAL A 430 17.27 6.61 -3.63
CA VAL A 430 15.81 6.64 -3.47
C VAL A 430 15.15 7.36 -4.65
N GLY A 431 14.26 6.69 -5.36
CA GLY A 431 13.60 7.21 -6.56
C GLY A 431 14.58 7.45 -7.71
N SER A 432 15.66 6.67 -7.81
CA SER A 432 16.62 6.77 -8.88
C SER A 432 15.97 6.53 -10.25
N GLU A 433 16.60 7.03 -11.32
CA GLU A 433 16.11 6.80 -12.68
C GLU A 433 16.08 5.30 -13.01
N GLU A 434 17.05 4.52 -12.53
CA GLU A 434 17.11 3.07 -12.70
C GLU A 434 15.91 2.38 -12.05
N ASN A 435 15.59 2.72 -10.79
CA ASN A 435 14.45 2.17 -10.07
C ASN A 435 13.11 2.54 -10.74
N ARG A 436 12.97 3.78 -11.17
CA ARG A 436 11.79 4.23 -11.92
C ARG A 436 11.65 3.55 -13.27
N GLN A 437 12.76 3.26 -13.95
CA GLN A 437 12.75 2.50 -15.20
C GLN A 437 12.27 1.06 -14.99
N ILE A 438 12.72 0.39 -13.92
CA ILE A 438 12.20 -0.94 -13.53
C ILE A 438 10.69 -0.88 -13.32
N ALA A 439 10.20 0.10 -12.54
CA ALA A 439 8.77 0.28 -12.30
C ALA A 439 7.98 0.53 -13.60
N TRP A 440 8.54 1.32 -14.52
CA TRP A 440 7.95 1.59 -15.84
C TRP A 440 7.83 0.31 -16.68
N GLU A 441 8.93 -0.43 -16.81
CA GLU A 441 8.95 -1.67 -17.61
C GLU A 441 7.97 -2.73 -17.06
N ILE A 442 7.84 -2.81 -15.74
CA ILE A 442 6.86 -3.70 -15.10
C ILE A 442 5.43 -3.20 -15.37
N ALA A 443 5.18 -1.90 -15.25
CA ALA A 443 3.87 -1.34 -15.56
C ALA A 443 3.47 -1.60 -17.02
N GLU A 444 4.39 -1.42 -17.96
CA GLU A 444 4.17 -1.69 -19.38
C GLU A 444 3.84 -3.17 -19.63
N LYS A 445 4.57 -4.11 -19.01
CA LYS A 445 4.28 -5.55 -19.08
C LYS A 445 2.91 -5.92 -18.52
N GLY A 446 2.40 -5.18 -17.55
CA GLY A 446 1.09 -5.38 -16.92
C GLY A 446 -0.09 -4.84 -17.72
N LEU A 447 0.12 -4.03 -18.75
CA LEU A 447 -0.96 -3.48 -19.57
C LEU A 447 -1.73 -4.62 -20.28
N THR A 448 -3.04 -4.67 -20.07
CA THR A 448 -3.89 -5.77 -20.58
C THR A 448 -4.92 -5.25 -21.57
N LEU A 449 -4.81 -5.68 -22.82
CA LEU A 449 -5.78 -5.38 -23.89
C LEU A 449 -6.83 -6.49 -23.93
N VAL A 450 -8.01 -6.25 -23.35
CA VAL A 450 -9.09 -7.26 -23.29
C VAL A 450 -10.00 -7.24 -24.53
N LYS A 451 -10.01 -6.14 -25.28
CA LYS A 451 -10.79 -5.97 -26.49
C LYS A 451 -10.05 -5.07 -27.47
N ASN A 452 -10.07 -5.41 -28.79
CA ASN A 452 -9.57 -4.58 -29.87
C ASN A 452 -10.29 -4.91 -31.18
N GLU A 453 -11.47 -4.38 -31.32
CA GLU A 453 -12.26 -4.51 -32.54
C GLU A 453 -11.90 -3.39 -33.52
N SER A 454 -12.13 -3.61 -34.79
CA SER A 454 -11.85 -2.62 -35.84
C SER A 454 -10.40 -2.10 -35.88
N SER A 455 -9.44 -2.75 -35.17
CA SER A 455 -8.04 -2.30 -35.04
C SER A 455 -7.93 -0.86 -34.53
N ALA A 456 -8.75 -0.49 -33.55
CA ALA A 456 -8.75 0.84 -32.94
C ALA A 456 -7.46 1.14 -32.16
N PHE A 457 -6.83 0.11 -31.60
CA PHE A 457 -5.58 0.16 -30.85
C PHE A 457 -4.46 -0.61 -31.59
N PRO A 458 -3.20 -0.11 -31.67
CA PRO A 458 -2.82 1.26 -31.33
C PRO A 458 -3.22 2.27 -32.41
N ILE A 459 -3.28 3.55 -32.02
CA ILE A 459 -3.54 4.67 -32.94
C ILE A 459 -2.35 4.85 -33.89
N SER A 460 -2.64 4.93 -35.20
CA SER A 460 -1.65 5.30 -36.20
C SER A 460 -1.92 6.72 -36.69
N LEU A 461 -1.23 7.69 -36.11
CA LEU A 461 -1.37 9.11 -36.43
C LEU A 461 -0.95 9.43 -37.86
N LYS A 462 -1.69 10.34 -38.53
CA LYS A 462 -1.32 10.93 -39.81
C LYS A 462 -1.10 12.44 -39.65
N PRO A 463 -0.44 13.08 -40.64
CA PRO A 463 -0.23 14.53 -40.64
C PRO A 463 -1.54 15.31 -40.47
N GLY A 464 -1.55 16.25 -39.53
CA GLY A 464 -2.68 17.13 -39.25
C GLY A 464 -3.83 16.50 -38.44
N GLU A 465 -3.78 15.20 -38.09
CA GLU A 465 -4.82 14.54 -37.28
C GLU A 465 -4.80 15.01 -35.82
N LYS A 466 -5.98 14.97 -35.20
CA LYS A 466 -6.20 15.37 -33.81
C LYS A 466 -6.64 14.19 -32.99
N THR A 467 -5.93 13.93 -31.89
CA THR A 467 -6.37 12.99 -30.84
C THR A 467 -6.91 13.73 -29.63
N LEU A 468 -8.08 13.32 -29.16
CA LEU A 468 -8.64 13.76 -27.89
C LEU A 468 -8.41 12.69 -26.82
N ILE A 469 -7.79 13.06 -25.69
CA ILE A 469 -7.75 12.25 -24.46
C ILE A 469 -8.72 12.90 -23.47
N LEU A 470 -9.82 12.21 -23.17
CA LEU A 470 -10.89 12.69 -22.30
C LEU A 470 -10.92 11.89 -20.99
N PHE A 471 -10.66 12.56 -19.89
CA PHE A 471 -10.69 11.99 -18.55
C PHE A 471 -12.09 12.08 -17.93
N ALA A 472 -12.52 11.01 -17.25
CA ALA A 472 -13.69 11.03 -16.37
C ALA A 472 -13.48 11.96 -15.17
N ASP A 473 -14.54 12.46 -14.56
CA ASP A 473 -14.45 13.35 -13.39
C ASP A 473 -13.86 12.65 -12.16
N SER A 474 -14.09 11.35 -12.03
CA SER A 474 -13.49 10.50 -11.00
C SER A 474 -11.95 10.42 -11.06
N CYS A 475 -11.32 10.85 -12.18
CA CYS A 475 -9.88 10.91 -12.33
C CYS A 475 -9.31 12.15 -11.62
N ALA A 476 -8.37 11.95 -10.69
CA ALA A 476 -7.83 13.02 -9.84
C ALA A 476 -7.06 14.10 -10.63
N SER A 477 -6.28 13.71 -11.66
CA SER A 477 -5.47 14.64 -12.45
C SER A 477 -5.42 14.22 -13.93
N ARG A 478 -5.30 15.22 -14.80
CA ARG A 478 -5.07 15.06 -16.24
C ARG A 478 -3.81 15.78 -16.74
N ALA A 479 -3.15 16.50 -15.82
CA ALA A 479 -2.02 17.37 -16.19
C ALA A 479 -0.83 16.55 -16.70
N GLY A 480 -0.20 17.03 -17.76
CA GLY A 480 1.03 16.48 -18.32
C GLY A 480 0.87 15.29 -19.26
N TYR A 481 -0.30 14.64 -19.38
CA TYR A 481 -0.43 13.46 -20.25
C TYR A 481 -0.37 13.78 -21.75
N GLY A 482 -0.83 14.95 -22.15
CA GLY A 482 -0.69 15.42 -23.54
C GLY A 482 0.75 15.72 -23.89
N GLU A 483 1.44 16.41 -23.00
CA GLU A 483 2.86 16.74 -23.11
C GLU A 483 3.71 15.46 -23.13
N LEU A 484 3.44 14.50 -22.24
CA LEU A 484 4.12 13.21 -22.20
C LEU A 484 3.99 12.47 -23.53
N ALA A 485 2.76 12.31 -24.03
CA ALA A 485 2.51 11.61 -25.28
C ALA A 485 3.18 12.33 -26.47
N THR A 486 3.12 13.66 -26.51
CA THR A 486 3.76 14.48 -27.55
C THR A 486 5.28 14.32 -27.51
N GLN A 487 5.91 14.51 -26.35
CA GLN A 487 7.34 14.38 -26.15
C GLN A 487 7.85 12.99 -26.55
N MET A 488 7.17 11.95 -26.09
CA MET A 488 7.54 10.56 -26.39
C MET A 488 7.50 10.29 -27.89
N LEU A 489 6.46 10.77 -28.59
CA LEU A 489 6.36 10.63 -30.05
C LEU A 489 7.42 11.44 -30.81
N GLU A 490 7.80 12.63 -30.33
CA GLU A 490 8.88 13.44 -30.86
C GLU A 490 10.24 12.75 -30.70
N GLU A 491 10.56 12.25 -29.53
CA GLU A 491 11.81 11.53 -29.25
C GLU A 491 11.97 10.28 -30.12
N LYS A 492 10.87 9.59 -30.41
CA LYS A 492 10.82 8.42 -31.29
C LYS A 492 10.70 8.78 -32.79
N GLN A 493 10.64 10.06 -33.11
CA GLN A 493 10.40 10.55 -34.49
C GLN A 493 9.08 9.98 -35.08
N ALA A 494 8.09 9.75 -34.24
CA ALA A 494 6.80 9.15 -34.58
C ALA A 494 5.64 10.16 -34.59
N LEU A 495 5.87 11.44 -34.24
CA LEU A 495 4.85 12.50 -34.28
C LEU A 495 4.78 13.06 -35.73
N PRO A 496 3.66 12.87 -36.45
CA PRO A 496 3.51 13.43 -37.80
C PRO A 496 3.37 14.97 -37.79
N GLU A 497 3.75 15.60 -38.88
CA GLU A 497 3.65 17.05 -39.02
C GLU A 497 2.21 17.56 -38.81
N GLY A 498 2.04 18.50 -37.87
CA GLY A 498 0.76 19.13 -37.57
C GLY A 498 -0.22 18.27 -36.79
N ALA A 499 0.16 17.06 -36.37
CA ALA A 499 -0.67 16.24 -35.46
C ALA A 499 -0.80 16.90 -34.09
N GLN A 500 -1.96 16.77 -33.47
CA GLN A 500 -2.28 17.41 -32.18
C GLN A 500 -2.83 16.40 -31.17
N ILE A 501 -2.36 16.46 -29.94
CA ILE A 501 -2.90 15.73 -28.81
C ILE A 501 -3.53 16.73 -27.84
N VAL A 502 -4.82 16.61 -27.59
CA VAL A 502 -5.59 17.52 -26.73
C VAL A 502 -6.15 16.74 -25.57
N VAL A 503 -5.95 17.25 -24.35
CA VAL A 503 -6.43 16.62 -23.12
C VAL A 503 -7.51 17.49 -22.48
N THR A 504 -8.61 16.87 -22.07
CA THR A 504 -9.69 17.53 -21.32
C THR A 504 -10.29 16.60 -20.26
N LYS A 505 -11.20 17.10 -19.46
CA LYS A 505 -11.89 16.35 -18.39
C LYS A 505 -13.39 16.53 -18.55
N SER A 506 -14.17 15.45 -18.42
CA SER A 506 -15.61 15.49 -18.37
C SER A 506 -16.07 15.96 -17.00
N THR A 507 -17.03 16.89 -16.98
CA THR A 507 -17.76 17.31 -15.78
C THR A 507 -19.24 17.41 -16.13
N ARG A 508 -20.12 17.43 -15.14
CA ARG A 508 -21.58 17.58 -15.38
C ARG A 508 -21.94 18.82 -16.20
N GLU A 509 -21.13 19.88 -16.08
CA GLU A 509 -21.40 21.17 -16.72
C GLU A 509 -20.94 21.23 -18.18
N ASN A 510 -20.01 20.34 -18.60
CA ASN A 510 -19.42 20.39 -19.94
C ASN A 510 -19.69 19.16 -20.81
N GLU A 511 -20.65 18.31 -20.44
CA GLU A 511 -20.97 17.04 -21.13
C GLU A 511 -21.13 17.24 -22.64
N ASP A 512 -22.02 18.16 -23.07
CA ASP A 512 -22.27 18.43 -24.49
C ASP A 512 -21.00 18.91 -25.21
N LEU A 513 -20.16 19.69 -24.54
CA LEU A 513 -18.89 20.15 -25.10
C LEU A 513 -17.91 18.99 -25.28
N CYS A 514 -17.90 18.01 -24.37
CA CYS A 514 -17.09 16.80 -24.48
C CYS A 514 -17.53 15.96 -25.68
N VAL A 515 -18.83 15.77 -25.90
CA VAL A 515 -19.37 15.07 -27.09
C VAL A 515 -18.95 15.79 -28.37
N LEU A 516 -19.08 17.13 -28.43
CA LEU A 516 -18.67 17.92 -29.60
C LEU A 516 -17.16 17.85 -29.83
N ALA A 517 -16.36 17.89 -28.78
CA ALA A 517 -14.89 17.77 -28.87
C ALA A 517 -14.48 16.40 -29.43
N ALA A 518 -15.15 15.33 -28.96
CA ALA A 518 -14.91 13.96 -29.44
C ALA A 518 -15.27 13.80 -30.91
N LEU A 519 -16.41 14.34 -31.35
CA LEU A 519 -16.81 14.32 -32.77
C LEU A 519 -15.85 15.13 -33.66
N GLY A 520 -15.21 16.17 -33.14
CA GLY A 520 -14.23 17.00 -33.82
C GLY A 520 -12.81 16.42 -33.85
N ALA A 521 -12.53 15.33 -33.15
CA ALA A 521 -11.25 14.64 -33.13
C ALA A 521 -11.25 13.47 -34.16
N ASP A 522 -10.06 13.09 -34.66
CA ASP A 522 -9.88 11.94 -35.54
C ASP A 522 -9.77 10.66 -34.71
N HIS A 523 -9.14 10.74 -33.54
CA HIS A 523 -8.99 9.65 -32.58
C HIS A 523 -9.46 10.09 -31.20
N VAL A 524 -10.06 9.17 -30.43
CA VAL A 524 -10.59 9.45 -29.08
C VAL A 524 -10.15 8.35 -28.12
N ILE A 525 -9.51 8.79 -27.01
CA ILE A 525 -9.14 7.96 -25.87
C ILE A 525 -9.96 8.45 -24.67
N LEU A 526 -10.77 7.58 -24.09
CA LEU A 526 -11.60 7.83 -22.93
C LEU A 526 -10.93 7.17 -21.70
N VAL A 527 -10.51 7.97 -20.74
CA VAL A 527 -9.83 7.51 -19.54
C VAL A 527 -10.84 7.47 -18.40
N HIS A 528 -11.19 6.27 -17.94
CA HIS A 528 -12.19 6.05 -16.90
C HIS A 528 -11.56 5.45 -15.64
N ARG A 529 -12.20 5.68 -14.50
CA ARG A 529 -11.74 5.19 -13.21
C ARG A 529 -12.90 4.59 -12.42
N VAL A 530 -12.80 3.30 -12.11
CA VAL A 530 -13.64 2.61 -11.15
C VAL A 530 -12.81 2.36 -9.88
N TYR A 531 -13.26 2.88 -8.75
CA TYR A 531 -12.66 2.64 -7.44
C TYR A 531 -13.66 2.00 -6.45
N ALA A 532 -14.94 1.99 -6.81
CA ALA A 532 -16.03 1.35 -6.09
C ALA A 532 -17.15 1.00 -7.07
N ALA A 533 -18.03 0.08 -6.69
CA ALA A 533 -19.17 -0.32 -7.53
C ALA A 533 -20.07 0.86 -7.94
N ALA A 534 -20.18 1.90 -7.09
CA ALA A 534 -20.94 3.11 -7.41
C ALA A 534 -20.44 3.83 -8.68
N CYS A 535 -19.17 3.70 -9.04
CA CYS A 535 -18.63 4.30 -10.27
C CYS A 535 -19.21 3.67 -11.55
N LEU A 536 -19.79 2.48 -11.46
CA LEU A 536 -20.41 1.76 -12.59
C LEU A 536 -21.82 2.30 -12.90
N ASP A 537 -22.52 2.84 -11.91
CA ASP A 537 -23.88 3.35 -12.05
C ASP A 537 -23.89 4.82 -12.48
N PRO A 538 -24.33 5.13 -13.70
CA PRO A 538 -24.34 6.51 -14.24
C PRO A 538 -25.28 7.47 -13.49
N SER A 539 -26.17 6.97 -12.64
CA SER A 539 -27.08 7.80 -11.84
C SER A 539 -26.42 8.37 -10.59
N THR A 540 -25.29 7.80 -10.16
CA THR A 540 -24.55 8.24 -8.97
C THR A 540 -23.67 9.47 -9.27
N GLU A 541 -23.16 10.10 -8.23
CA GLU A 541 -22.20 11.20 -8.35
C GLU A 541 -20.87 10.70 -8.93
N ASP A 542 -20.42 9.52 -8.53
CA ASP A 542 -19.14 8.93 -8.97
C ASP A 542 -19.22 8.34 -10.37
N GLY A 543 -20.40 7.87 -10.80
CA GLY A 543 -20.59 7.17 -12.06
C GLY A 543 -21.11 8.03 -13.22
N PHE A 544 -21.44 9.32 -13.03
CA PHE A 544 -22.08 10.12 -14.10
C PHE A 544 -21.21 10.23 -15.38
N SER A 545 -19.89 10.22 -15.25
CA SER A 545 -18.98 10.27 -16.41
C SER A 545 -19.13 9.06 -17.32
N SER A 546 -19.58 7.91 -16.81
CA SER A 546 -19.82 6.73 -17.62
C SER A 546 -21.00 6.94 -18.60
N ALA A 547 -22.05 7.67 -18.19
CA ALA A 547 -23.12 8.06 -19.12
C ALA A 547 -22.65 9.00 -20.22
N THR A 548 -21.76 9.95 -19.90
CA THR A 548 -21.12 10.82 -20.90
C THR A 548 -20.31 10.01 -21.89
N PHE A 549 -19.59 9.00 -21.42
CA PHE A 549 -18.77 8.12 -22.29
C PHE A 549 -19.66 7.27 -23.21
N ASP A 550 -20.79 6.72 -22.72
CA ASP A 550 -21.78 6.03 -23.57
C ASP A 550 -22.24 6.95 -24.72
N LYS A 551 -22.66 8.18 -24.42
CA LYS A 551 -23.08 9.17 -25.45
C LYS A 551 -21.97 9.47 -26.45
N ILE A 552 -20.73 9.54 -26.02
CA ILE A 552 -19.58 9.77 -26.91
C ILE A 552 -19.36 8.58 -27.81
N ILE A 553 -19.34 7.36 -27.27
CA ILE A 553 -19.15 6.13 -28.05
C ILE A 553 -20.25 6.01 -29.12
N ASP A 554 -21.52 6.17 -28.74
CA ASP A 554 -22.67 6.15 -29.66
C ASP A 554 -22.52 7.21 -30.78
N ALA A 555 -22.14 8.43 -30.40
CA ALA A 555 -21.98 9.52 -31.35
C ALA A 555 -20.80 9.31 -32.33
N LEU A 556 -19.71 8.70 -31.88
CA LEU A 556 -18.58 8.30 -32.70
C LEU A 556 -18.96 7.20 -33.67
N HIS A 557 -19.63 6.14 -33.19
CA HIS A 557 -20.11 5.04 -34.03
C HIS A 557 -21.09 5.50 -35.12
N ALA A 558 -21.99 6.46 -34.81
CA ALA A 558 -22.87 7.07 -35.78
C ALA A 558 -22.12 7.83 -36.90
N LYS A 559 -20.82 8.13 -36.72
CA LYS A 559 -19.92 8.76 -37.68
C LYS A 559 -18.89 7.79 -38.27
N GLY A 560 -18.96 6.52 -37.94
CA GLY A 560 -17.97 5.50 -38.37
C GLY A 560 -16.59 5.72 -37.76
N LYS A 561 -16.51 6.35 -36.58
CA LYS A 561 -15.29 6.55 -35.77
C LYS A 561 -15.25 5.56 -34.61
N THR A 562 -14.07 5.33 -34.08
CA THR A 562 -13.81 4.38 -32.98
C THR A 562 -13.47 5.11 -31.68
N ALA A 563 -13.67 4.41 -30.55
CA ALA A 563 -13.30 4.87 -29.22
C ALA A 563 -12.42 3.83 -28.51
N ILE A 564 -11.29 4.28 -27.94
CA ILE A 564 -10.47 3.49 -27.01
C ILE A 564 -10.86 3.90 -25.60
N VAL A 565 -11.16 2.90 -24.74
CA VAL A 565 -11.34 3.13 -23.30
C VAL A 565 -10.13 2.61 -22.54
N VAL A 566 -9.57 3.43 -21.65
CA VAL A 566 -8.48 3.08 -20.73
C VAL A 566 -9.01 3.08 -19.31
N SER A 567 -9.02 1.90 -18.67
CA SER A 567 -9.36 1.72 -17.26
C SER A 567 -8.15 1.99 -16.38
N CYS A 568 -8.28 2.93 -15.44
CA CYS A 568 -7.12 3.37 -14.63
C CYS A 568 -6.93 2.57 -13.34
N GLN A 569 -7.95 1.94 -12.79
CA GLN A 569 -7.85 1.30 -11.46
C GLN A 569 -8.50 -0.09 -11.46
N LEU A 570 -9.70 -0.28 -10.87
CA LEU A 570 -10.39 -1.57 -10.91
C LEU A 570 -10.79 -1.90 -12.36
N PRO A 571 -10.59 -3.15 -12.82
CA PRO A 571 -10.75 -3.50 -14.24
C PRO A 571 -12.20 -3.68 -14.70
N TYR A 572 -13.17 -3.35 -13.86
CA TYR A 572 -14.60 -3.60 -14.12
C TYR A 572 -15.20 -2.66 -15.17
N ASP A 573 -14.45 -1.65 -15.59
CA ASP A 573 -14.73 -0.82 -16.78
C ASP A 573 -14.94 -1.69 -18.03
N ALA A 574 -14.25 -2.82 -18.13
CA ALA A 574 -14.38 -3.73 -19.27
C ALA A 574 -15.81 -4.28 -19.43
N ALA A 575 -16.53 -4.47 -18.33
CA ALA A 575 -17.94 -4.86 -18.36
C ALA A 575 -18.88 -3.65 -18.52
N ARG A 576 -18.41 -2.44 -18.11
CA ARG A 576 -19.24 -1.22 -18.18
C ARG A 576 -19.32 -0.63 -19.59
N PHE A 577 -18.29 -0.81 -20.41
CA PHE A 577 -18.22 -0.27 -21.77
C PHE A 577 -18.10 -1.37 -22.83
N PRO A 578 -19.12 -2.23 -22.98
CA PRO A 578 -19.08 -3.33 -23.96
C PRO A 578 -19.03 -2.83 -25.40
N GLU A 579 -19.46 -1.59 -25.67
CA GLU A 579 -19.46 -0.98 -26.99
C GLU A 579 -18.13 -0.28 -27.36
N ALA A 580 -17.16 -0.17 -26.43
CA ALA A 580 -15.85 0.37 -26.76
C ALA A 580 -15.14 -0.47 -27.84
N ASP A 581 -14.48 0.15 -28.82
CA ASP A 581 -13.77 -0.56 -29.88
C ASP A 581 -12.47 -1.19 -29.41
N ALA A 582 -11.82 -0.57 -28.43
CA ALA A 582 -10.69 -1.13 -27.70
C ALA A 582 -10.79 -0.82 -26.21
N MET A 583 -10.39 -1.80 -25.37
CA MET A 583 -10.37 -1.67 -23.92
C MET A 583 -9.02 -2.08 -23.35
N LEU A 584 -8.34 -1.13 -22.71
CA LEU A 584 -7.03 -1.29 -22.10
C LEU A 584 -7.13 -1.11 -20.57
N LEU A 585 -6.61 -2.10 -19.82
CA LEU A 585 -6.63 -2.11 -18.34
C LEU A 585 -5.24 -1.83 -17.81
N THR A 586 -5.15 -1.00 -16.75
CA THR A 586 -3.86 -0.58 -16.18
C THR A 586 -3.66 -0.99 -14.72
N TYR A 587 -4.74 -1.27 -13.96
CA TYR A 587 -4.72 -1.66 -12.55
C TYR A 587 -3.98 -0.64 -11.64
N GLY A 588 -4.01 0.63 -12.01
CA GLY A 588 -3.23 1.68 -11.37
C GLY A 588 -3.87 2.21 -10.08
N SER A 589 -3.50 3.43 -9.74
CA SER A 589 -3.87 4.10 -8.49
C SER A 589 -4.83 5.27 -8.74
N SER A 590 -5.39 5.80 -7.65
CA SER A 590 -6.11 7.10 -7.66
C SER A 590 -5.19 8.28 -7.97
N VAL A 591 -3.90 8.12 -7.70
CA VAL A 591 -2.90 9.16 -7.94
C VAL A 591 -2.35 9.02 -9.34
N MET A 592 -2.83 9.90 -10.23
CA MET A 592 -2.46 9.91 -11.63
C MET A 592 -1.61 11.15 -11.91
N ARG A 593 -0.34 10.93 -12.24
CA ARG A 593 0.58 11.95 -12.73
C ARG A 593 1.28 11.44 -13.98
N ALA A 594 1.46 12.30 -14.96
CA ALA A 594 2.15 11.94 -16.19
C ALA A 594 3.66 11.75 -15.97
N VAL A 595 4.24 12.50 -15.04
CA VAL A 595 5.67 12.47 -14.71
C VAL A 595 5.85 12.53 -13.18
N PRO A 596 6.98 12.01 -12.68
CA PRO A 596 7.33 12.17 -11.26
C PRO A 596 7.37 13.65 -10.86
N PRO A 597 6.94 14.02 -9.62
CA PRO A 597 7.03 15.39 -9.16
C PRO A 597 8.50 15.82 -9.03
N ALA A 598 8.83 17.00 -9.56
CA ALA A 598 10.20 17.51 -9.56
C ALA A 598 10.73 17.84 -8.15
N ASP A 599 9.83 18.17 -7.22
CA ASP A 599 10.12 18.53 -5.83
C ASP A 599 9.94 17.39 -4.84
N GLY A 600 9.58 16.18 -5.33
CA GLY A 600 9.27 15.04 -4.47
C GLY A 600 8.03 15.22 -3.59
N ALA A 601 7.38 16.40 -3.65
CA ALA A 601 6.25 16.72 -2.81
C ALA A 601 4.95 16.04 -3.29
N GLY A 602 4.20 15.49 -2.36
CA GLY A 602 2.86 14.95 -2.60
C GLY A 602 2.82 13.45 -2.89
N SER A 603 1.72 13.01 -3.50
CA SER A 603 1.43 11.61 -3.72
C SER A 603 2.40 10.94 -4.69
N ALA A 604 2.69 9.69 -4.43
CA ALA A 604 3.56 8.83 -5.23
C ALA A 604 3.20 8.81 -6.73
N TYR A 605 4.22 8.77 -7.58
CA TYR A 605 4.08 8.59 -9.03
C TYR A 605 3.89 7.12 -9.37
N VAL A 606 2.78 6.78 -10.03
CA VAL A 606 2.45 5.43 -10.49
C VAL A 606 2.46 5.41 -12.01
N PRO A 607 3.32 4.61 -12.67
CA PRO A 607 3.57 4.72 -14.11
C PRO A 607 2.46 4.14 -15.00
N ASN A 608 1.52 3.37 -14.46
CA ASN A 608 0.54 2.57 -15.21
C ASN A 608 -0.21 3.34 -16.31
N LEU A 609 -0.84 4.46 -15.95
CA LEU A 609 -1.62 5.24 -16.93
C LEU A 609 -0.72 5.93 -17.94
N ALA A 610 0.46 6.39 -17.53
CA ALA A 610 1.44 6.99 -18.43
C ALA A 610 1.89 5.97 -19.49
N ALA A 611 2.23 4.75 -19.08
CA ALA A 611 2.55 3.64 -19.97
C ALA A 611 1.39 3.29 -20.91
N ALA A 612 0.14 3.26 -20.40
CA ALA A 612 -1.05 2.98 -21.22
C ALA A 612 -1.30 4.05 -22.28
N ILE A 613 -1.15 5.32 -21.93
CA ILE A 613 -1.27 6.42 -22.93
C ILE A 613 -0.20 6.29 -24.00
N CYS A 614 1.05 5.98 -23.65
CA CYS A 614 2.11 5.72 -24.60
C CYS A 614 1.78 4.52 -25.52
N ALA A 615 1.28 3.43 -24.94
CA ALA A 615 0.86 2.24 -25.68
C ALA A 615 -0.28 2.54 -26.68
N CYS A 616 -1.21 3.45 -26.34
CA CYS A 616 -2.26 3.88 -27.28
C CYS A 616 -1.70 4.46 -28.58
N PHE A 617 -0.49 4.99 -28.56
CA PHE A 617 0.21 5.52 -29.76
C PHE A 617 1.27 4.54 -30.32
N GLY A 618 1.20 3.27 -29.98
CA GLY A 618 2.12 2.25 -30.45
C GLY A 618 3.52 2.32 -29.83
N GLN A 619 3.63 2.99 -28.68
CA GLN A 619 4.89 3.11 -27.93
C GLN A 619 4.79 2.25 -26.65
N GLY A 620 4.84 0.93 -26.82
CA GLY A 620 4.69 -0.09 -25.81
C GLY A 620 3.73 -1.18 -26.28
N GLU A 621 3.72 -2.28 -25.54
CA GLU A 621 2.88 -3.43 -25.81
C GLU A 621 1.85 -3.61 -24.69
N ALA A 622 0.70 -4.19 -25.01
CA ALA A 622 -0.37 -4.47 -24.05
C ALA A 622 -0.67 -5.99 -24.04
N ASN A 623 0.33 -6.76 -23.60
CA ASN A 623 0.32 -8.22 -23.59
C ASN A 623 0.07 -8.81 -22.19
N GLY A 624 -0.28 -7.98 -21.21
CA GLY A 624 -0.61 -8.40 -19.86
C GLY A 624 -1.78 -9.37 -19.83
N LYS A 625 -1.86 -10.15 -18.75
CA LYS A 625 -2.93 -11.13 -18.51
C LYS A 625 -3.91 -10.58 -17.48
N LEU A 626 -5.16 -11.03 -17.55
CA LEU A 626 -6.13 -10.66 -16.51
C LEU A 626 -5.72 -11.26 -15.16
N PRO A 627 -5.53 -10.44 -14.13
CA PRO A 627 -5.18 -10.89 -12.79
C PRO A 627 -6.39 -11.32 -11.97
N VAL A 628 -7.58 -10.90 -12.40
CA VAL A 628 -8.87 -11.19 -11.77
C VAL A 628 -9.91 -11.46 -12.84
N LYS A 629 -10.93 -12.23 -12.51
CA LYS A 629 -12.12 -12.38 -13.36
C LYS A 629 -12.90 -11.08 -13.42
N ILE A 630 -13.43 -10.75 -14.57
CA ILE A 630 -14.30 -9.60 -14.77
C ILE A 630 -15.74 -10.10 -14.88
N PRO A 631 -16.57 -9.81 -13.88
CA PRO A 631 -17.97 -10.21 -13.89
C PRO A 631 -18.80 -9.36 -14.85
N GLU A 632 -19.95 -9.90 -15.28
CA GLU A 632 -20.96 -9.12 -15.99
C GLU A 632 -21.62 -8.08 -15.09
N ILE A 633 -22.11 -7.00 -15.69
CA ILE A 633 -22.90 -5.96 -15.03
C ILE A 633 -24.33 -6.04 -15.60
N ASN A 634 -25.33 -6.11 -14.73
CA ASN A 634 -26.73 -6.17 -15.15
C ASN A 634 -27.26 -4.79 -15.59
N GLU A 635 -28.52 -4.74 -16.06
CA GLU A 635 -29.19 -3.50 -16.50
C GLU A 635 -29.34 -2.42 -15.41
N ASN A 636 -29.18 -2.79 -14.13
CA ASN A 636 -29.17 -1.88 -12.98
C ASN A 636 -27.75 -1.51 -12.53
N TYR A 637 -26.74 -1.76 -13.37
CA TYR A 637 -25.32 -1.51 -13.11
C TYR A 637 -24.74 -2.24 -11.89
N GLN A 638 -25.34 -3.38 -11.51
CA GLN A 638 -24.86 -4.21 -10.41
C GLN A 638 -24.00 -5.35 -10.96
N ILE A 639 -22.91 -5.62 -10.28
CA ILE A 639 -22.02 -6.76 -10.55
C ILE A 639 -22.80 -8.06 -10.31
N THR A 640 -22.67 -9.03 -11.23
CA THR A 640 -23.34 -10.34 -11.18
C THR A 640 -22.32 -11.45 -10.92
N ASP A 641 -22.83 -12.68 -10.71
CA ASP A 641 -21.98 -13.87 -10.58
C ASP A 641 -21.51 -14.44 -11.95
N GLN A 642 -22.00 -13.91 -13.06
CA GLN A 642 -21.59 -14.34 -14.39
C GLN A 642 -20.26 -13.69 -14.77
N ILE A 643 -19.35 -14.44 -15.36
CA ILE A 643 -18.02 -13.97 -15.74
C ILE A 643 -17.99 -13.61 -17.21
N LEU A 644 -17.63 -12.37 -17.51
CA LEU A 644 -17.50 -11.84 -18.87
C LEU A 644 -16.10 -12.11 -19.44
N TYR A 645 -15.04 -11.89 -18.65
CA TYR A 645 -13.64 -12.15 -19.04
C TYR A 645 -12.91 -12.93 -17.94
N GLN A 646 -12.02 -13.87 -18.36
CA GLN A 646 -11.18 -14.70 -17.51
C GLN A 646 -9.72 -14.62 -17.92
#